data_d98c06e271a456c0a2e7765872c5dc31
#
_entry.id   d98c06e271a456c0a2e7765872c5dc31
#
_cell.length_a   1.000
_cell.length_b   1.000
_cell.length_c   1.000
_cell.angle_alpha   90.00
_cell.angle_beta   90.00
_cell.angle_gamma   90.00
#
_symmetry.space_group_name_H-M   'P 1'
#
loop_
_entity.id
_entity.type
_entity.pdbx_description
1 polymer ?
#
loop_
_entity_poly.entity_id
_entity_poly.type
_entity_poly.pdbx_seq_one_letter_code
_entity_poly.pdbx_strand_id
1 'polypeptide(L)'
;MSTIVPQPAHVNIFDGTLRYNHTNMHRWSKLFIPTLREAPTDAEVASHKLLLRAGYIRQLGAGIYSYLPLGHRSLNKIIAIVREEMDKIGQEFFLPALNPVEVWQESGREAVMGQNLFHLKDRKGAELVLAMTHEEVITSIARNELRSYKQLPQIWYQIQTKFRDEPRPKSGLMRVRQFTMKDSYSFDIDTAGLDASYDKHDAAYRAIFTRCGLEFVAVEADSGAMGGSGSQEFMVYTEAGEDLIASSASGYAANLEKATSKLAPVEDLAPTGDGQPELVSTPGKASIADVTEFFGIQASQDIKCVAFMGTTAKGESLPRPVVAFLRGDHQVNETKLAAVTGVTELRPMQPAELEVHIGGPAGFLGPVGIAEVMTQGSLNGLNSGKELAKLKGVVRENPSEGLKSIIVMDRGLEGRENLVAGANKQDYHYRNVTPGRDFTPTLIADIRNINEGELDPIEGQPLRLGKAMEIGHIFKLGYKYSESMNARVLDANGKEVMPIMGCYGIGVERILTAAIESSAAKFAANSSTEQFALPASIAPYQVIVTITNVREPELLQAGEDIAAKLEKAGIDVLLDDRDERAGVKFKDAELIGVPYRINIGKKLAEGQVEVVDRLTLKTEDLAIDSVTQHLQSLLAASKQ
;
A
#
# COMPACT_ATOMS: atom_id res chain seq x y z
N MET A 1 53.63 4.29 -31.75
CA MET A 1 52.45 4.49 -30.91
C MET A 1 51.45 3.39 -31.25
N SER A 2 51.48 2.28 -30.52
CA SER A 2 50.55 1.16 -30.72
C SER A 2 49.34 1.38 -29.83
N THR A 3 48.20 1.61 -30.46
CA THR A 3 46.88 1.68 -29.81
C THR A 3 46.50 0.29 -29.30
N ILE A 4 46.48 0.14 -27.99
CA ILE A 4 45.92 -1.04 -27.33
C ILE A 4 44.40 -0.91 -27.42
N VAL A 5 43.79 -1.74 -28.27
CA VAL A 5 42.34 -1.94 -28.30
C VAL A 5 41.97 -2.90 -27.12
N PRO A 6 41.10 -2.54 -26.21
CA PRO A 6 40.68 -3.47 -25.16
C PRO A 6 39.92 -4.63 -25.79
N GLN A 7 40.30 -5.86 -25.42
CA GLN A 7 39.57 -7.06 -25.80
C GLN A 7 38.17 -7.09 -25.14
N PRO A 8 37.12 -7.60 -25.84
CA PRO A 8 35.81 -7.71 -25.27
C PRO A 8 35.80 -8.75 -24.13
N ALA A 9 35.08 -8.44 -23.07
CA ALA A 9 34.87 -9.31 -21.92
C ALA A 9 34.29 -10.66 -22.39
N HIS A 10 34.92 -11.75 -21.98
CA HIS A 10 34.38 -13.09 -22.21
C HIS A 10 33.13 -13.30 -21.35
N VAL A 11 31.99 -13.51 -22.01
CA VAL A 11 30.72 -13.90 -21.37
C VAL A 11 30.71 -15.42 -21.24
N ASN A 12 30.81 -15.94 -20.05
CA ASN A 12 30.58 -17.35 -19.77
C ASN A 12 29.15 -17.55 -19.28
N ILE A 13 28.35 -18.28 -20.04
CA ILE A 13 27.01 -18.71 -19.66
C ILE A 13 27.16 -20.05 -18.93
N PHE A 14 27.08 -20.04 -17.62
CA PHE A 14 26.86 -21.24 -16.81
C PHE A 14 25.53 -21.01 -16.05
N ASP A 15 24.64 -21.99 -16.13
CA ASP A 15 23.35 -22.08 -15.42
C ASP A 15 22.35 -20.89 -15.57
N GLY A 16 22.29 -20.27 -16.73
CA GLY A 16 21.24 -19.29 -17.06
C GLY A 16 21.39 -17.91 -16.42
N THR A 17 22.44 -17.66 -15.63
CA THR A 17 22.73 -16.34 -15.04
C THR A 17 23.82 -15.62 -15.84
N LEU A 18 23.52 -14.41 -16.34
CA LEU A 18 24.51 -13.49 -16.89
C LEU A 18 25.45 -13.04 -15.77
N ARG A 19 26.55 -13.76 -15.54
CA ARG A 19 27.64 -13.27 -14.71
C ARG A 19 28.56 -12.42 -15.57
N TYR A 20 28.52 -11.12 -15.41
CA TYR A 20 29.58 -10.24 -15.88
C TYR A 20 30.83 -10.56 -15.07
N ASN A 21 31.80 -11.26 -15.67
CA ASN A 21 33.14 -11.37 -15.09
C ASN A 21 33.80 -9.99 -15.12
N HIS A 22 33.51 -9.14 -14.13
CA HIS A 22 34.30 -7.96 -13.87
C HIS A 22 35.59 -8.44 -13.18
N THR A 23 36.68 -8.46 -13.92
CA THR A 23 38.05 -8.68 -13.39
C THR A 23 38.56 -7.49 -12.57
N ASN A 24 37.72 -6.50 -12.30
CA ASN A 24 38.07 -5.30 -11.52
C ASN A 24 37.32 -5.27 -10.20
N MET A 25 38.07 -5.49 -9.11
CA MET A 25 37.65 -5.26 -7.73
C MET A 25 36.96 -3.91 -7.58
N HIS A 26 35.76 -3.87 -6.95
CA HIS A 26 35.05 -2.65 -6.67
C HIS A 26 35.75 -1.84 -5.56
N ARG A 27 36.46 -0.79 -5.96
CA ARG A 27 37.19 0.11 -5.06
C ARG A 27 36.39 1.39 -4.82
N TRP A 28 36.18 1.75 -3.57
CA TRP A 28 35.47 2.99 -3.24
C TRP A 28 36.14 4.23 -3.85
N SER A 29 37.48 4.29 -3.82
CA SER A 29 38.24 5.39 -4.43
C SER A 29 37.96 5.59 -5.93
N LYS A 30 37.36 4.61 -6.61
CA LYS A 30 37.03 4.64 -8.05
C LYS A 30 35.54 4.74 -8.34
N LEU A 31 34.70 4.67 -7.32
CA LEU A 31 33.23 4.67 -7.44
C LEU A 31 32.64 6.02 -7.03
N PHE A 32 31.56 6.39 -7.67
CA PHE A 32 30.79 7.56 -7.29
C PHE A 32 29.77 7.19 -6.20
N ILE A 33 30.13 7.43 -4.95
CA ILE A 33 29.30 7.20 -3.77
C ILE A 33 29.24 8.52 -2.98
N PRO A 34 28.35 9.46 -3.37
CA PRO A 34 28.29 10.80 -2.79
C PRO A 34 27.46 10.81 -1.51
N THR A 35 28.05 10.40 -0.40
CA THR A 35 27.42 10.46 0.91
C THR A 35 27.21 11.92 1.37
N LEU A 36 26.15 12.16 2.14
CA LEU A 36 25.83 13.46 2.74
C LEU A 36 25.89 13.36 4.25
N ARG A 37 26.45 14.39 4.88
CA ARG A 37 26.52 14.48 6.34
C ARG A 37 25.15 14.63 6.97
N GLU A 38 24.28 15.43 6.35
CA GLU A 38 22.93 15.75 6.81
C GLU A 38 21.91 15.48 5.72
N ALA A 39 20.70 15.12 6.09
CA ALA A 39 19.59 14.98 5.18
C ALA A 39 19.05 16.37 4.76
N PRO A 40 18.53 16.54 3.53
CA PRO A 40 17.74 17.70 3.19
C PRO A 40 16.55 17.89 4.14
N THR A 41 16.16 19.14 4.36
CA THR A 41 15.12 19.51 5.36
C THR A 41 13.72 19.02 5.01
N ASP A 42 13.47 18.72 3.75
CA ASP A 42 12.20 18.19 3.23
C ASP A 42 12.08 16.66 3.33
N ALA A 43 13.16 15.98 3.75
CA ALA A 43 13.12 14.54 4.01
C ALA A 43 12.61 14.27 5.42
N GLU A 44 11.39 13.69 5.52
CA GLU A 44 10.73 13.47 6.82
C GLU A 44 10.96 12.05 7.37
N VAL A 45 10.71 11.02 6.55
CA VAL A 45 10.79 9.61 6.96
C VAL A 45 12.22 9.07 6.91
N ALA A 46 12.52 8.04 7.71
CA ALA A 46 13.86 7.49 7.86
C ALA A 46 14.45 7.00 6.52
N SER A 47 13.68 6.26 5.72
CA SER A 47 14.14 5.76 4.42
C SER A 47 14.50 6.89 3.46
N HIS A 48 13.71 7.97 3.39
CA HIS A 48 14.00 9.10 2.52
C HIS A 48 15.31 9.79 2.92
N LYS A 49 15.48 10.08 4.22
CA LYS A 49 16.73 10.65 4.77
C LYS A 49 17.94 9.78 4.46
N LEU A 50 17.83 8.49 4.73
CA LEU A 50 18.93 7.54 4.57
C LEU A 50 19.29 7.30 3.10
N LEU A 51 18.31 7.15 2.20
CA LEU A 51 18.53 7.01 0.76
C LEU A 51 19.27 8.22 0.16
N LEU A 52 18.93 9.45 0.58
CA LEU A 52 19.62 10.67 0.13
C LEU A 52 21.03 10.75 0.73
N ARG A 53 21.16 10.53 2.05
CA ARG A 53 22.46 10.61 2.75
C ARG A 53 23.44 9.54 2.28
N ALA A 54 22.99 8.32 2.06
CA ALA A 54 23.81 7.20 1.59
C ALA A 54 24.19 7.29 0.10
N GLY A 55 23.66 8.26 -0.64
CA GLY A 55 23.92 8.38 -2.07
C GLY A 55 23.26 7.30 -2.92
N TYR A 56 22.07 6.86 -2.55
CA TYR A 56 21.25 5.93 -3.33
C TYR A 56 20.42 6.65 -4.39
N ILE A 57 19.86 7.81 -4.01
CA ILE A 57 18.99 8.59 -4.89
C ILE A 57 19.35 10.09 -4.86
N ARG A 58 18.89 10.80 -5.91
CA ARG A 58 18.81 12.27 -5.94
C ARG A 58 17.48 12.67 -6.56
N GLN A 59 16.84 13.66 -5.96
CA GLN A 59 15.59 14.21 -6.46
C GLN A 59 15.84 15.10 -7.67
N LEU A 60 15.13 14.86 -8.77
CA LEU A 60 15.09 15.72 -9.95
C LEU A 60 13.89 16.67 -9.90
N GLY A 61 12.76 16.20 -9.38
CA GLY A 61 11.53 16.94 -9.19
C GLY A 61 10.64 16.21 -8.18
N ALA A 62 9.52 16.81 -7.80
CA ALA A 62 8.59 16.20 -6.84
C ALA A 62 8.11 14.83 -7.33
N GLY A 63 8.46 13.77 -6.60
CA GLY A 63 8.14 12.38 -6.95
C GLY A 63 8.92 11.82 -8.16
N ILE A 64 10.02 12.48 -8.57
CA ILE A 64 10.87 12.05 -9.68
C ILE A 64 12.31 11.98 -9.17
N TYR A 65 12.91 10.78 -9.19
CA TYR A 65 14.22 10.51 -8.61
C TYR A 65 15.19 9.88 -9.63
N SER A 66 16.44 10.26 -9.52
CA SER A 66 17.57 9.57 -10.16
C SER A 66 18.11 8.53 -9.17
N TYR A 67 18.33 7.30 -9.65
CA TYR A 67 18.98 6.25 -8.87
C TYR A 67 20.48 6.27 -9.13
N LEU A 68 21.27 6.49 -8.08
CA LEU A 68 22.72 6.45 -8.15
C LEU A 68 23.24 5.01 -8.06
N PRO A 69 24.54 4.75 -8.27
CA PRO A 69 25.06 3.39 -8.37
C PRO A 69 24.63 2.43 -7.25
N LEU A 70 24.63 2.85 -5.97
CA LEU A 70 24.23 2.00 -4.86
C LEU A 70 22.73 1.66 -4.92
N GLY A 71 21.88 2.67 -5.16
CA GLY A 71 20.43 2.47 -5.28
C GLY A 71 20.08 1.58 -6.46
N HIS A 72 20.71 1.82 -7.61
CA HIS A 72 20.48 1.02 -8.81
C HIS A 72 20.94 -0.45 -8.63
N ARG A 73 22.07 -0.70 -7.94
CA ARG A 73 22.52 -2.07 -7.61
C ARG A 73 21.51 -2.79 -6.73
N SER A 74 21.01 -2.15 -5.69
CA SER A 74 19.98 -2.75 -4.81
C SER A 74 18.68 -3.05 -5.56
N LEU A 75 18.18 -2.11 -6.37
CA LEU A 75 16.98 -2.34 -7.19
C LEU A 75 17.16 -3.51 -8.17
N ASN A 76 18.32 -3.61 -8.83
CA ASN A 76 18.59 -4.71 -9.75
C ASN A 76 18.63 -6.08 -9.04
N LYS A 77 19.12 -6.14 -7.80
CA LYS A 77 19.07 -7.37 -7.00
C LYS A 77 17.64 -7.75 -6.62
N ILE A 78 16.81 -6.78 -6.24
CA ILE A 78 15.38 -6.99 -5.99
C ILE A 78 14.69 -7.48 -7.28
N ILE A 79 14.94 -6.81 -8.41
CA ILE A 79 14.40 -7.20 -9.72
C ILE A 79 14.80 -8.63 -10.10
N ALA A 80 16.05 -9.02 -9.81
CA ALA A 80 16.52 -10.39 -10.08
C ALA A 80 15.76 -11.42 -9.25
N ILE A 81 15.55 -11.17 -7.95
CA ILE A 81 14.76 -12.04 -7.07
C ILE A 81 13.31 -12.14 -7.57
N VAL A 82 12.71 -11.01 -7.94
CA VAL A 82 11.35 -10.98 -8.48
C VAL A 82 11.24 -11.79 -9.77
N ARG A 83 12.19 -11.62 -10.70
CA ARG A 83 12.22 -12.35 -11.97
C ARG A 83 12.38 -13.85 -11.75
N GLU A 84 13.31 -14.27 -10.91
CA GLU A 84 13.55 -15.69 -10.59
C GLU A 84 12.32 -16.40 -10.03
N GLU A 85 11.52 -15.73 -9.20
CA GLU A 85 10.28 -16.31 -8.67
C GLU A 85 9.14 -16.28 -9.69
N MET A 86 9.03 -15.21 -10.48
CA MET A 86 7.98 -15.10 -11.51
C MET A 86 8.20 -16.03 -12.69
N ASP A 87 9.45 -16.32 -13.09
CA ASP A 87 9.78 -17.27 -14.16
C ASP A 87 9.34 -18.70 -13.85
N LYS A 88 9.16 -19.04 -12.56
CA LYS A 88 8.61 -20.35 -12.16
C LYS A 88 7.13 -20.53 -12.50
N ILE A 89 6.39 -19.43 -12.64
CA ILE A 89 4.93 -19.46 -12.79
C ILE A 89 4.41 -18.81 -14.07
N GLY A 90 5.21 -17.97 -14.74
CA GLY A 90 4.78 -17.18 -15.90
C GLY A 90 5.88 -16.87 -16.89
N GLN A 91 5.55 -16.05 -17.89
CA GLN A 91 6.44 -15.64 -18.96
C GLN A 91 6.65 -14.14 -18.93
N GLU A 92 7.91 -13.67 -19.06
CA GLU A 92 8.23 -12.23 -19.09
C GLU A 92 7.89 -11.63 -20.45
N PHE A 93 7.15 -10.51 -20.42
CA PHE A 93 6.80 -9.66 -21.55
C PHE A 93 7.51 -8.30 -21.38
N PHE A 94 7.51 -7.51 -22.43
CA PHE A 94 7.88 -6.11 -22.39
C PHE A 94 6.85 -5.29 -23.15
N LEU A 95 6.01 -4.56 -22.43
CA LEU A 95 4.87 -3.82 -22.97
C LEU A 95 5.23 -2.33 -23.08
N PRO A 96 4.64 -1.57 -24.03
CA PRO A 96 4.91 -0.15 -24.16
C PRO A 96 4.37 0.65 -22.96
N ALA A 97 5.19 1.56 -22.42
CA ALA A 97 4.76 2.50 -21.39
C ALA A 97 3.95 3.67 -21.96
N LEU A 98 4.09 3.96 -23.25
CA LEU A 98 3.30 4.95 -23.98
C LEU A 98 2.15 4.24 -24.66
N ASN A 99 0.92 4.55 -24.28
CA ASN A 99 -0.28 3.90 -24.80
C ASN A 99 -1.17 4.87 -25.59
N PRO A 100 -1.84 4.40 -26.66
CA PRO A 100 -2.97 5.12 -27.22
C PRO A 100 -4.08 5.28 -26.15
N VAL A 101 -4.72 6.46 -26.09
CA VAL A 101 -5.79 6.71 -25.11
C VAL A 101 -7.01 5.80 -25.32
N GLU A 102 -7.23 5.37 -26.57
CA GLU A 102 -8.38 4.56 -26.97
C GLU A 102 -8.46 3.24 -26.20
N VAL A 103 -7.33 2.60 -25.87
CA VAL A 103 -7.36 1.32 -25.12
C VAL A 103 -7.86 1.54 -23.68
N TRP A 104 -7.60 2.70 -23.09
CA TRP A 104 -8.09 3.11 -21.77
C TRP A 104 -9.57 3.54 -21.80
N GLN A 105 -10.00 4.14 -22.91
CA GLN A 105 -11.40 4.47 -23.16
C GLN A 105 -12.24 3.21 -23.34
N GLU A 106 -11.71 2.20 -24.06
CA GLU A 106 -12.38 0.92 -24.28
C GLU A 106 -12.69 0.19 -22.95
N SER A 107 -11.78 0.22 -21.98
CA SER A 107 -12.01 -0.32 -20.63
C SER A 107 -12.88 0.59 -19.75
N GLY A 108 -13.09 1.83 -20.14
CA GLY A 108 -13.74 2.88 -19.35
C GLY A 108 -12.89 3.43 -18.21
N ARG A 109 -11.62 2.99 -18.06
CA ARG A 109 -10.75 3.41 -16.96
C ARG A 109 -10.14 4.79 -17.13
N GLU A 110 -10.05 5.30 -18.35
CA GLU A 110 -9.58 6.68 -18.57
C GLU A 110 -10.41 7.67 -17.75
N ALA A 111 -11.74 7.56 -17.79
CA ALA A 111 -12.63 8.41 -17.02
C ALA A 111 -12.55 8.18 -15.50
N VAL A 112 -12.27 6.94 -15.05
CA VAL A 112 -12.12 6.61 -13.62
C VAL A 112 -10.82 7.15 -13.05
N MET A 113 -9.71 7.01 -13.80
CA MET A 113 -8.38 7.47 -13.37
C MET A 113 -8.26 8.99 -13.44
N GLY A 114 -8.96 9.62 -14.38
CA GLY A 114 -9.03 11.09 -14.49
C GLY A 114 -7.66 11.75 -14.52
N GLN A 115 -7.45 12.70 -13.62
CA GLN A 115 -6.20 13.48 -13.53
C GLN A 115 -4.98 12.70 -13.02
N ASN A 116 -5.17 11.49 -12.47
CA ASN A 116 -4.03 10.65 -12.07
C ASN A 116 -3.31 10.01 -13.25
N LEU A 117 -3.91 10.03 -14.43
CA LEU A 117 -3.35 9.52 -15.67
C LEU A 117 -2.66 10.67 -16.44
N PHE A 118 -1.36 10.52 -16.75
CA PHE A 118 -0.66 11.49 -17.59
C PHE A 118 -1.14 11.44 -19.04
N HIS A 119 -1.71 12.53 -19.54
CA HIS A 119 -2.15 12.71 -20.90
C HIS A 119 -1.15 13.54 -21.70
N LEU A 120 -0.92 13.15 -22.97
CA LEU A 120 -0.07 13.88 -23.91
C LEU A 120 -0.61 13.75 -25.33
N LYS A 121 -0.11 14.60 -26.24
CA LYS A 121 -0.43 14.55 -27.67
C LYS A 121 0.84 14.40 -28.48
N ASP A 122 0.78 13.57 -29.49
CA ASP A 122 1.85 13.48 -30.46
C ASP A 122 1.85 14.69 -31.43
N ARG A 123 2.83 14.72 -32.34
CA ARG A 123 2.95 15.81 -33.34
C ARG A 123 1.79 15.88 -34.33
N LYS A 124 1.01 14.80 -34.47
CA LYS A 124 -0.16 14.71 -35.36
C LYS A 124 -1.46 14.98 -34.62
N GLY A 125 -1.40 15.20 -33.29
CA GLY A 125 -2.54 15.45 -32.45
C GLY A 125 -3.21 14.18 -31.91
N ALA A 126 -2.63 12.99 -32.11
CA ALA A 126 -3.12 11.76 -31.49
C ALA A 126 -2.96 11.82 -29.96
N GLU A 127 -3.99 11.44 -29.25
CA GLU A 127 -4.01 11.43 -27.79
C GLU A 127 -3.36 10.15 -27.25
N LEU A 128 -2.44 10.34 -26.31
CA LEU A 128 -1.65 9.28 -25.73
C LEU A 128 -1.68 9.43 -24.21
N VAL A 129 -1.39 8.34 -23.50
CA VAL A 129 -1.22 8.33 -22.05
C VAL A 129 0.06 7.59 -21.64
N LEU A 130 0.62 7.95 -20.49
CA LEU A 130 1.67 7.17 -19.84
C LEU A 130 1.03 6.12 -18.93
N ALA A 131 1.40 4.87 -19.11
CA ALA A 131 0.77 3.75 -18.43
C ALA A 131 0.97 3.80 -16.90
N MET A 132 -0.13 3.80 -16.15
CA MET A 132 -0.15 3.59 -14.70
C MET A 132 -0.02 2.10 -14.35
N THR A 133 -0.53 1.24 -15.24
CA THR A 133 -0.63 -0.21 -15.19
C THR A 133 -0.95 -0.70 -16.61
N HIS A 134 -1.07 -1.99 -16.89
CA HIS A 134 -1.15 -2.49 -18.26
C HIS A 134 -2.28 -3.52 -18.51
N GLU A 135 -3.35 -3.51 -17.70
CA GLU A 135 -4.50 -4.40 -17.92
C GLU A 135 -5.05 -4.29 -19.34
N GLU A 136 -5.19 -3.07 -19.84
CA GLU A 136 -5.71 -2.79 -21.17
C GLU A 136 -4.77 -3.32 -22.27
N VAL A 137 -3.48 -3.05 -22.11
CA VAL A 137 -2.47 -3.44 -23.12
C VAL A 137 -2.35 -4.95 -23.22
N ILE A 138 -2.28 -5.64 -22.08
CA ILE A 138 -2.15 -7.10 -22.06
C ILE A 138 -3.43 -7.79 -22.55
N THR A 139 -4.62 -7.23 -22.21
CA THR A 139 -5.90 -7.73 -22.70
C THR A 139 -6.04 -7.54 -24.21
N SER A 140 -5.52 -6.44 -24.77
CA SER A 140 -5.46 -6.22 -26.22
C SER A 140 -4.62 -7.30 -26.93
N ILE A 141 -3.50 -7.73 -26.33
CA ILE A 141 -2.70 -8.85 -26.86
C ILE A 141 -3.48 -10.16 -26.73
N ALA A 142 -4.04 -10.44 -25.56
CA ALA A 142 -4.81 -11.66 -25.32
C ALA A 142 -5.99 -11.79 -26.29
N ARG A 143 -6.75 -10.71 -26.53
CA ARG A 143 -7.86 -10.65 -27.50
C ARG A 143 -7.41 -11.03 -28.90
N ASN A 144 -6.22 -10.64 -29.31
CA ASN A 144 -5.71 -10.87 -30.65
C ASN A 144 -4.99 -12.21 -30.83
N GLU A 145 -4.44 -12.81 -29.78
CA GLU A 145 -3.57 -13.98 -29.86
C GLU A 145 -4.21 -15.26 -29.28
N LEU A 146 -5.09 -15.14 -28.27
CA LEU A 146 -5.76 -16.30 -27.67
C LEU A 146 -7.04 -16.64 -28.47
N ARG A 147 -7.17 -17.90 -28.87
CA ARG A 147 -8.31 -18.39 -29.72
C ARG A 147 -9.03 -19.57 -29.11
N SER A 148 -8.39 -20.31 -28.19
CA SER A 148 -8.94 -21.56 -27.69
C SER A 148 -8.57 -21.76 -26.21
N TYR A 149 -9.47 -22.42 -25.47
CA TYR A 149 -9.24 -22.85 -24.10
C TYR A 149 -7.95 -23.68 -23.92
N LYS A 150 -7.48 -24.34 -24.99
CA LYS A 150 -6.22 -25.11 -24.97
C LYS A 150 -4.98 -24.26 -24.79
N GLN A 151 -5.09 -22.95 -25.00
CA GLN A 151 -4.01 -21.99 -24.78
C GLN A 151 -4.01 -21.44 -23.33
N LEU A 152 -5.07 -21.74 -22.55
CA LEU A 152 -5.21 -21.33 -21.15
C LEU A 152 -4.80 -22.47 -20.19
N PRO A 153 -4.32 -22.17 -18.97
CA PRO A 153 -4.12 -20.83 -18.44
C PRO A 153 -2.88 -20.13 -19.04
N GLN A 154 -2.89 -18.80 -19.03
CA GLN A 154 -1.70 -17.98 -19.31
C GLN A 154 -1.38 -17.09 -18.12
N ILE A 155 -0.11 -16.98 -17.78
CA ILE A 155 0.42 -16.02 -16.82
C ILE A 155 1.53 -15.25 -17.52
N TRP A 156 1.31 -13.95 -17.72
CA TRP A 156 2.24 -13.04 -18.40
C TRP A 156 2.61 -11.91 -17.49
N TYR A 157 3.89 -11.62 -17.31
CA TYR A 157 4.36 -10.56 -16.44
C TYR A 157 5.39 -9.66 -17.12
N GLN A 158 5.58 -8.49 -16.56
CA GLN A 158 6.66 -7.58 -16.94
C GLN A 158 7.25 -6.89 -15.70
N ILE A 159 8.45 -6.34 -15.86
CA ILE A 159 9.07 -5.42 -14.91
C ILE A 159 9.34 -4.13 -15.69
N GLN A 160 8.53 -3.10 -15.45
CA GLN A 160 8.48 -1.92 -16.31
C GLN A 160 8.21 -0.66 -15.50
N THR A 161 8.72 0.48 -15.99
CA THR A 161 8.40 1.80 -15.46
C THR A 161 6.91 2.09 -15.59
N LYS A 162 6.34 2.66 -14.53
CA LYS A 162 4.97 3.17 -14.45
C LYS A 162 4.97 4.65 -14.13
N PHE A 163 3.89 5.32 -14.51
CA PHE A 163 3.69 6.75 -14.32
C PHE A 163 2.34 7.00 -13.65
N ARG A 164 2.33 7.81 -12.60
CA ARG A 164 1.10 8.27 -11.95
C ARG A 164 1.23 9.76 -11.69
N ASP A 165 0.29 10.58 -12.15
CA ASP A 165 0.30 12.01 -11.86
C ASP A 165 -0.16 12.26 -10.42
N GLU A 166 0.66 11.81 -9.51
CA GLU A 166 0.43 11.88 -8.08
C GLU A 166 0.36 13.34 -7.63
N PRO A 167 -0.77 13.82 -7.09
CA PRO A 167 -0.93 15.22 -6.74
C PRO A 167 -0.02 15.65 -5.58
N ARG A 168 0.31 14.72 -4.68
CA ARG A 168 1.15 14.97 -3.50
C ARG A 168 2.17 13.86 -3.30
N PRO A 169 3.24 13.81 -4.12
CA PRO A 169 4.35 12.91 -3.87
C PRO A 169 4.96 13.20 -2.50
N LYS A 170 5.25 12.16 -1.73
CA LYS A 170 5.79 12.30 -0.37
C LYS A 170 6.59 11.08 0.06
N SER A 171 7.31 11.21 1.17
CA SER A 171 8.01 10.10 1.83
C SER A 171 9.03 9.38 0.91
N GLY A 172 9.78 10.16 0.09
CA GLY A 172 10.82 9.63 -0.79
C GLY A 172 10.25 8.69 -1.85
N LEU A 173 10.70 7.42 -1.85
CA LEU A 173 10.28 6.42 -2.84
C LEU A 173 8.95 5.70 -2.52
N MET A 174 8.26 6.07 -1.43
CA MET A 174 6.98 5.44 -1.07
C MET A 174 5.85 5.86 -2.01
N ARG A 175 5.79 7.15 -2.37
CA ARG A 175 4.74 7.73 -3.22
C ARG A 175 5.33 8.68 -4.25
N VAL A 176 5.54 8.17 -5.45
CA VAL A 176 6.28 8.82 -6.53
C VAL A 176 5.47 8.87 -7.82
N ARG A 177 5.89 9.72 -8.76
CA ARG A 177 5.27 9.87 -10.07
C ARG A 177 5.81 8.89 -11.11
N GLN A 178 7.04 8.44 -10.93
CA GLN A 178 7.69 7.45 -11.78
C GLN A 178 8.36 6.39 -10.92
N PHE A 179 8.07 5.12 -11.18
CA PHE A 179 8.59 3.98 -10.42
C PHE A 179 8.60 2.70 -11.24
N THR A 180 9.28 1.67 -10.75
CA THR A 180 9.33 0.35 -11.36
C THR A 180 8.29 -0.56 -10.71
N MET A 181 7.46 -1.19 -11.52
CA MET A 181 6.49 -2.19 -11.07
C MET A 181 6.75 -3.53 -11.75
N LYS A 182 6.73 -4.63 -11.00
CA LYS A 182 6.40 -5.92 -11.57
C LYS A 182 4.88 -6.03 -11.60
N ASP A 183 4.32 -6.11 -12.76
CA ASP A 183 2.90 -6.39 -12.98
C ASP A 183 2.75 -7.69 -13.76
N SER A 184 1.86 -8.55 -13.27
CA SER A 184 1.53 -9.85 -13.86
C SER A 184 0.03 -9.95 -14.07
N TYR A 185 -0.36 -10.72 -15.06
CA TYR A 185 -1.74 -10.92 -15.48
C TYR A 185 -1.98 -12.39 -15.75
N SER A 186 -3.09 -12.92 -15.23
CA SER A 186 -3.54 -14.26 -15.59
C SER A 186 -4.77 -14.22 -16.46
N PHE A 187 -4.88 -15.19 -17.37
CA PHE A 187 -6.03 -15.48 -18.20
C PHE A 187 -6.39 -16.94 -18.00
N ASP A 188 -7.56 -17.19 -17.45
CA ASP A 188 -8.02 -18.51 -17.07
C ASP A 188 -9.39 -18.80 -17.70
N ILE A 189 -9.77 -20.08 -17.83
CA ILE A 189 -11.03 -20.44 -18.47
C ILE A 189 -12.23 -20.24 -17.54
N ASP A 190 -12.02 -20.38 -16.24
CA ASP A 190 -13.06 -20.34 -15.22
C ASP A 190 -12.50 -19.88 -13.85
N THR A 191 -13.37 -19.77 -12.88
CA THR A 191 -13.03 -19.33 -11.51
C THR A 191 -12.00 -20.26 -10.83
N ALA A 192 -12.09 -21.57 -11.06
CA ALA A 192 -11.14 -22.52 -10.47
C ALA A 192 -9.72 -22.32 -11.04
N GLY A 193 -9.62 -22.02 -12.34
CA GLY A 193 -8.36 -21.63 -12.98
C GLY A 193 -7.80 -20.34 -12.40
N LEU A 194 -8.66 -19.30 -12.26
CA LEU A 194 -8.27 -18.04 -11.63
C LEU A 194 -7.77 -18.25 -10.19
N ASP A 195 -8.47 -19.06 -9.39
CA ASP A 195 -8.06 -19.38 -8.03
C ASP A 195 -6.68 -20.03 -8.01
N ALA A 196 -6.44 -21.01 -8.88
CA ALA A 196 -5.13 -21.66 -9.01
C ALA A 196 -4.02 -20.69 -9.46
N SER A 197 -4.31 -19.74 -10.35
CA SER A 197 -3.37 -18.69 -10.77
C SER A 197 -3.10 -17.70 -9.64
N TYR A 198 -4.11 -17.37 -8.87
CA TYR A 198 -4.01 -16.50 -7.68
C TYR A 198 -3.11 -17.13 -6.59
N ASP A 199 -3.33 -18.41 -6.28
CA ASP A 199 -2.54 -19.14 -5.27
C ASP A 199 -1.06 -19.24 -5.67
N LYS A 200 -0.76 -19.43 -6.97
CA LYS A 200 0.62 -19.40 -7.49
C LYS A 200 1.28 -18.04 -7.25
N HIS A 201 0.55 -16.95 -7.45
CA HIS A 201 1.06 -15.60 -7.21
C HIS A 201 1.23 -15.32 -5.72
N ASP A 202 0.29 -15.74 -4.85
CA ASP A 202 0.46 -15.62 -3.40
C ASP A 202 1.74 -16.32 -2.93
N ALA A 203 1.98 -17.55 -3.38
CA ALA A 203 3.20 -18.30 -3.04
C ALA A 203 4.47 -17.61 -3.56
N ALA A 204 4.46 -17.12 -4.81
CA ALA A 204 5.60 -16.41 -5.40
C ALA A 204 5.90 -15.10 -4.65
N TYR A 205 4.87 -14.32 -4.25
CA TYR A 205 5.03 -13.08 -3.49
C TYR A 205 5.63 -13.32 -2.12
N ARG A 206 5.13 -14.34 -1.40
CA ARG A 206 5.73 -14.76 -0.12
C ARG A 206 7.20 -15.11 -0.27
N ALA A 207 7.56 -15.87 -1.31
CA ALA A 207 8.95 -16.21 -1.59
C ALA A 207 9.80 -14.96 -1.92
N ILE A 208 9.29 -14.04 -2.75
CA ILE A 208 9.97 -12.79 -3.12
C ILE A 208 10.28 -11.96 -1.86
N PHE A 209 9.27 -11.67 -1.05
CA PHE A 209 9.43 -10.80 0.11
C PHE A 209 10.30 -11.43 1.20
N THR A 210 10.17 -12.73 1.43
CA THR A 210 11.06 -13.48 2.35
C THR A 210 12.51 -13.44 1.87
N ARG A 211 12.76 -13.69 0.57
CA ARG A 211 14.10 -13.62 -0.02
C ARG A 211 14.70 -12.20 0.02
N CYS A 212 13.83 -11.17 0.00
CA CYS A 212 14.24 -9.77 0.21
C CYS A 212 14.47 -9.44 1.69
N GLY A 213 14.24 -10.37 2.61
CA GLY A 213 14.45 -10.22 4.05
C GLY A 213 13.40 -9.35 4.75
N LEU A 214 12.18 -9.31 4.22
CA LEU A 214 11.07 -8.54 4.79
C LEU A 214 10.21 -9.41 5.72
N GLU A 215 9.83 -8.82 6.84
CA GLU A 215 8.75 -9.31 7.70
C GLU A 215 7.45 -8.63 7.23
N PHE A 216 6.52 -9.41 6.72
CA PHE A 216 5.29 -8.90 6.12
C PHE A 216 4.06 -9.68 6.59
N VAL A 217 2.90 -9.08 6.43
CA VAL A 217 1.59 -9.68 6.65
C VAL A 217 0.76 -9.56 5.37
N ALA A 218 0.04 -10.62 5.02
CA ALA A 218 -0.93 -10.59 3.93
C ALA A 218 -2.30 -10.25 4.53
N VAL A 219 -2.96 -9.23 4.01
CA VAL A 219 -4.22 -8.71 4.55
C VAL A 219 -5.30 -8.71 3.47
N GLU A 220 -6.55 -8.96 3.86
CA GLU A 220 -7.68 -8.75 2.97
C GLU A 220 -7.85 -7.26 2.69
N ALA A 221 -8.07 -6.92 1.40
CA ALA A 221 -8.17 -5.56 0.93
C ALA A 221 -9.41 -5.32 0.06
N ASP A 222 -9.75 -4.05 -0.14
CA ASP A 222 -10.75 -3.64 -1.13
C ASP A 222 -10.13 -3.58 -2.53
N SER A 223 -10.87 -4.03 -3.54
CA SER A 223 -10.38 -4.03 -4.92
C SER A 223 -10.44 -2.65 -5.59
N GLY A 224 -11.14 -1.68 -5.02
CA GLY A 224 -11.23 -0.29 -5.45
C GLY A 224 -11.51 -0.12 -6.96
N ALA A 225 -10.81 0.83 -7.58
CA ALA A 225 -10.93 1.14 -9.00
C ALA A 225 -10.49 -0.03 -9.93
N MET A 226 -9.69 -0.97 -9.43
CA MET A 226 -9.31 -2.16 -10.20
C MET A 226 -10.52 -3.06 -10.45
N GLY A 227 -11.44 -3.15 -9.48
CA GLY A 227 -12.62 -4.01 -9.52
C GLY A 227 -12.28 -5.47 -9.26
N GLY A 228 -13.30 -6.32 -9.30
CA GLY A 228 -13.16 -7.76 -9.08
C GLY A 228 -13.83 -8.23 -7.79
N SER A 229 -13.69 -9.53 -7.49
CA SER A 229 -14.38 -10.20 -6.37
C SER A 229 -13.56 -10.30 -5.09
N GLY A 230 -12.27 -10.01 -5.14
CA GLY A 230 -11.40 -10.09 -3.96
C GLY A 230 -9.98 -9.65 -4.26
N SER A 231 -9.31 -9.16 -3.25
CA SER A 231 -7.91 -8.77 -3.32
C SER A 231 -7.20 -8.97 -1.99
N GLN A 232 -5.88 -9.07 -2.05
CA GLN A 232 -5.00 -9.22 -0.89
C GLN A 232 -3.77 -8.34 -1.06
N GLU A 233 -3.47 -7.56 -0.03
CA GLU A 233 -2.27 -6.74 0.06
C GLU A 233 -1.20 -7.42 0.91
N PHE A 234 0.06 -7.22 0.52
CA PHE A 234 1.22 -7.59 1.32
C PHE A 234 1.77 -6.32 1.97
N MET A 235 1.75 -6.29 3.29
CA MET A 235 2.01 -5.10 4.08
C MET A 235 3.21 -5.29 5.01
N VAL A 236 4.02 -4.24 5.16
CA VAL A 236 5.11 -4.19 6.14
C VAL A 236 4.77 -3.12 7.19
N TYR A 237 4.79 -3.50 8.46
CA TYR A 237 4.57 -2.55 9.56
C TYR A 237 5.67 -1.49 9.59
N THR A 238 5.28 -0.22 9.56
CA THR A 238 6.17 0.93 9.70
C THR A 238 5.40 2.17 10.10
N GLU A 239 5.96 3.00 10.95
CA GLU A 239 5.36 4.31 11.31
C GLU A 239 5.27 5.27 10.12
N ALA A 240 6.09 5.05 9.09
CA ALA A 240 6.03 5.79 7.84
C ALA A 240 4.89 5.33 6.90
N GLY A 241 4.19 4.23 7.25
CA GLY A 241 3.08 3.68 6.47
C GLY A 241 1.89 4.62 6.37
N GLU A 242 1.18 4.53 5.26
CA GLU A 242 -0.01 5.34 4.97
C GLU A 242 -1.30 4.63 5.35
N ASP A 243 -1.30 3.30 5.37
CA ASP A 243 -2.46 2.47 5.61
C ASP A 243 -2.49 1.98 7.06
N LEU A 244 -3.70 1.85 7.61
CA LEU A 244 -3.92 1.20 8.89
C LEU A 244 -4.41 -0.23 8.64
N ILE A 245 -3.75 -1.17 9.29
CA ILE A 245 -4.15 -2.58 9.25
C ILE A 245 -4.46 -3.08 10.64
N ALA A 246 -5.42 -3.99 10.71
CA ALA A 246 -5.79 -4.72 11.91
C ALA A 246 -5.20 -6.12 11.84
N SER A 247 -4.61 -6.60 12.93
CA SER A 247 -4.14 -7.97 13.05
C SER A 247 -4.29 -8.51 14.46
N SER A 248 -4.31 -9.83 14.60
CA SER A 248 -4.37 -10.51 15.89
C SER A 248 -3.46 -11.75 15.92
N ALA A 249 -3.28 -12.30 17.10
CA ALA A 249 -2.50 -13.51 17.32
C ALA A 249 -3.13 -14.77 16.67
N SER A 250 -4.41 -14.75 16.34
CA SER A 250 -5.09 -15.83 15.63
C SER A 250 -4.74 -15.94 14.14
N GLY A 251 -3.91 -15.00 13.63
CA GLY A 251 -3.59 -14.88 12.21
C GLY A 251 -4.60 -14.06 11.40
N TYR A 252 -5.64 -13.48 12.05
CA TYR A 252 -6.50 -12.50 11.38
C TYR A 252 -5.68 -11.26 10.99
N ALA A 253 -5.82 -10.83 9.73
CA ALA A 253 -5.24 -9.58 9.25
C ALA A 253 -6.09 -9.00 8.13
N ALA A 254 -6.44 -7.72 8.23
CA ALA A 254 -7.21 -7.00 7.23
C ALA A 254 -6.85 -5.51 7.21
N ASN A 255 -6.94 -4.90 6.03
CA ASN A 255 -6.91 -3.45 5.90
C ASN A 255 -8.10 -2.85 6.64
N LEU A 256 -7.96 -1.68 7.26
CA LEU A 256 -9.02 -1.04 8.04
C LEU A 256 -10.33 -0.88 7.26
N GLU A 257 -10.23 -0.72 5.94
CA GLU A 257 -11.39 -0.62 5.03
C GLU A 257 -12.24 -1.91 4.97
N LYS A 258 -11.64 -3.06 5.28
CA LYS A 258 -12.29 -4.39 5.29
C LYS A 258 -12.41 -5.00 6.68
N ALA A 259 -11.60 -4.54 7.63
CA ALA A 259 -11.49 -5.15 8.94
C ALA A 259 -12.84 -5.21 9.67
N THR A 260 -13.13 -6.38 10.21
CA THR A 260 -14.32 -6.64 11.06
C THR A 260 -13.88 -7.10 12.45
N SER A 261 -14.74 -6.94 13.43
CA SER A 261 -14.47 -7.39 14.79
C SER A 261 -15.74 -7.88 15.50
N LYS A 262 -15.54 -8.65 16.56
CA LYS A 262 -16.59 -8.97 17.53
C LYS A 262 -16.64 -7.83 18.56
N LEU A 263 -17.82 -7.21 18.70
CA LEU A 263 -18.02 -6.20 19.73
C LEU A 263 -18.25 -6.87 21.10
N ALA A 264 -17.61 -6.33 22.12
CA ALA A 264 -17.94 -6.69 23.49
C ALA A 264 -19.40 -6.25 23.80
N PRO A 265 -20.15 -7.02 24.58
CA PRO A 265 -21.45 -6.59 25.07
C PRO A 265 -21.35 -5.28 25.85
N VAL A 266 -22.30 -4.38 25.62
CA VAL A 266 -22.41 -3.10 26.32
C VAL A 266 -23.79 -3.06 27.01
N GLU A 267 -23.83 -2.59 28.25
CA GLU A 267 -25.05 -2.42 28.98
C GLU A 267 -25.90 -1.29 28.39
N ASP A 268 -27.20 -1.55 28.27
CA ASP A 268 -28.17 -0.54 27.87
C ASP A 268 -28.57 0.34 29.06
N LEU A 269 -29.07 1.54 28.76
CA LEU A 269 -29.59 2.43 29.80
C LEU A 269 -30.92 1.88 30.35
N ALA A 270 -31.16 2.08 31.64
CA ALA A 270 -32.49 1.87 32.21
C ALA A 270 -33.47 2.91 31.58
N PRO A 271 -34.70 2.47 31.22
CA PRO A 271 -35.68 3.39 30.69
C PRO A 271 -36.05 4.46 31.71
N THR A 272 -36.27 5.68 31.25
CA THR A 272 -36.83 6.77 32.06
C THR A 272 -38.32 6.99 31.73
N GLY A 273 -39.09 7.48 32.69
CA GLY A 273 -40.51 7.74 32.48
C GLY A 273 -41.31 6.50 32.06
N ASP A 274 -42.02 6.58 30.95
CA ASP A 274 -42.79 5.50 30.34
C ASP A 274 -42.00 4.64 29.35
N GLY A 275 -40.70 4.94 29.22
CA GLY A 275 -39.81 4.23 28.28
C GLY A 275 -39.95 4.68 26.81
N GLN A 276 -40.80 5.65 26.50
CA GLN A 276 -40.91 6.23 25.16
C GLN A 276 -39.84 7.30 24.95
N PRO A 277 -39.51 7.68 23.68
CA PRO A 277 -38.56 8.75 23.39
C PRO A 277 -38.93 10.04 24.10
N GLU A 278 -38.08 10.47 25.01
CA GLU A 278 -38.24 11.72 25.77
C GLU A 278 -37.35 12.81 25.21
N LEU A 279 -37.96 13.98 24.85
CA LEU A 279 -37.22 15.12 24.34
C LEU A 279 -36.61 15.93 25.50
N VAL A 280 -35.28 16.03 25.52
CA VAL A 280 -34.50 16.71 26.56
C VAL A 280 -33.80 17.94 26.00
N SER A 281 -33.87 19.06 26.70
CA SER A 281 -33.11 20.27 26.33
C SER A 281 -31.64 20.14 26.72
N THR A 282 -30.75 20.30 25.75
CA THR A 282 -29.30 20.11 25.86
C THR A 282 -28.53 21.29 25.23
N PRO A 283 -28.69 22.54 25.77
CA PRO A 283 -28.17 23.73 25.15
C PRO A 283 -26.65 23.68 25.00
N GLY A 284 -26.16 23.85 23.74
CA GLY A 284 -24.74 23.87 23.40
C GLY A 284 -24.05 22.51 23.42
N LYS A 285 -24.76 21.39 23.61
CA LYS A 285 -24.21 20.05 23.66
C LYS A 285 -24.28 19.38 22.29
N ALA A 286 -23.30 19.62 21.42
CA ALA A 286 -23.31 19.18 20.02
C ALA A 286 -22.35 18.04 19.71
N SER A 287 -21.34 17.78 20.56
CA SER A 287 -20.40 16.68 20.39
C SER A 287 -20.79 15.47 21.24
N ILE A 288 -20.35 14.28 20.83
CA ILE A 288 -20.56 13.03 21.62
C ILE A 288 -20.02 13.21 23.05
N ALA A 289 -18.86 13.85 23.21
CA ALA A 289 -18.28 14.12 24.53
C ALA A 289 -19.19 15.00 25.41
N ASP A 290 -19.75 16.07 24.84
CA ASP A 290 -20.67 16.96 25.55
C ASP A 290 -21.96 16.25 25.94
N VAL A 291 -22.50 15.42 25.03
CA VAL A 291 -23.75 14.66 25.26
C VAL A 291 -23.53 13.61 26.34
N THR A 292 -22.43 12.86 26.28
CA THR A 292 -22.12 11.83 27.28
C THR A 292 -21.87 12.42 28.67
N GLU A 293 -21.18 13.57 28.74
CA GLU A 293 -20.99 14.31 30.00
C GLU A 293 -22.33 14.78 30.56
N PHE A 294 -23.19 15.39 29.72
CA PHE A 294 -24.49 15.94 30.14
C PHE A 294 -25.44 14.85 30.69
N PHE A 295 -25.51 13.69 30.03
CA PHE A 295 -26.40 12.61 30.42
C PHE A 295 -25.75 11.65 31.44
N GLY A 296 -24.45 11.73 31.70
CA GLY A 296 -23.71 10.79 32.56
C GLY A 296 -23.65 9.37 32.01
N ILE A 297 -23.50 9.22 30.68
CA ILE A 297 -23.52 7.97 29.96
C ILE A 297 -22.18 7.68 29.26
N GLN A 298 -22.00 6.45 28.79
CA GLN A 298 -20.89 6.09 27.93
C GLN A 298 -21.20 6.45 26.47
N ALA A 299 -20.15 6.71 25.67
CA ALA A 299 -20.31 7.02 24.23
C ALA A 299 -20.98 5.86 23.46
N SER A 300 -20.80 4.61 23.91
CA SER A 300 -21.47 3.44 23.36
C SER A 300 -22.99 3.40 23.58
N GLN A 301 -23.53 4.27 24.44
CA GLN A 301 -24.95 4.41 24.76
C GLN A 301 -25.60 5.59 24.03
N ASP A 302 -24.85 6.25 23.13
CA ASP A 302 -25.34 7.33 22.27
C ASP A 302 -25.36 6.87 20.80
N ILE A 303 -26.37 7.32 20.04
CA ILE A 303 -26.50 7.07 18.61
C ILE A 303 -25.94 8.27 17.85
N LYS A 304 -24.81 8.06 17.23
CA LYS A 304 -24.17 9.05 16.33
C LYS A 304 -24.79 8.99 14.95
N CYS A 305 -25.11 10.15 14.39
CA CYS A 305 -25.59 10.31 13.03
C CYS A 305 -24.49 10.94 12.16
N VAL A 306 -24.22 10.34 10.99
CA VAL A 306 -23.33 10.88 9.96
C VAL A 306 -24.07 10.89 8.63
N ALA A 307 -24.05 12.03 7.93
CA ALA A 307 -24.82 12.24 6.71
C ALA A 307 -23.95 12.59 5.51
N PHE A 308 -24.20 11.89 4.40
CA PHE A 308 -23.46 12.02 3.14
C PHE A 308 -24.41 12.25 1.97
N MET A 309 -23.86 12.87 0.91
CA MET A 309 -24.41 12.79 -0.44
C MET A 309 -23.62 11.74 -1.22
N GLY A 310 -24.31 10.72 -1.70
CA GLY A 310 -23.73 9.62 -2.47
C GLY A 310 -24.02 9.76 -3.96
N THR A 311 -23.01 9.55 -4.81
CA THR A 311 -23.17 9.45 -6.29
C THR A 311 -23.10 8.00 -6.72
N THR A 312 -23.95 7.60 -7.69
CA THR A 312 -23.87 6.26 -8.29
C THR A 312 -23.15 6.32 -9.63
N ALA A 313 -22.61 5.16 -10.07
CA ALA A 313 -21.90 5.09 -11.35
C ALA A 313 -22.78 5.48 -12.54
N LYS A 314 -22.21 6.21 -13.48
CA LYS A 314 -22.65 6.56 -14.85
C LYS A 314 -24.16 6.42 -15.15
N GLY A 315 -24.87 7.53 -15.10
CA GLY A 315 -26.23 7.67 -15.64
C GLY A 315 -27.27 8.23 -14.69
N GLU A 316 -27.05 8.26 -13.38
CA GLU A 316 -27.90 8.96 -12.45
C GLU A 316 -27.42 10.39 -12.27
N SER A 317 -28.25 11.33 -12.65
CA SER A 317 -27.91 12.76 -12.69
C SER A 317 -27.95 13.45 -11.33
N LEU A 318 -28.33 12.78 -10.23
CA LEU A 318 -28.50 13.39 -8.92
C LEU A 318 -27.88 12.57 -7.78
N PRO A 319 -27.13 13.21 -6.87
CA PRO A 319 -26.64 12.55 -5.66
C PRO A 319 -27.80 12.09 -4.76
N ARG A 320 -27.60 10.98 -4.03
CA ARG A 320 -28.58 10.43 -3.08
C ARG A 320 -28.16 10.76 -1.64
N PRO A 321 -29.10 11.17 -0.76
CA PRO A 321 -28.84 11.23 0.67
C PRO A 321 -28.57 9.84 1.25
N VAL A 322 -27.44 9.70 1.95
CA VAL A 322 -27.04 8.51 2.70
C VAL A 322 -26.83 8.92 4.15
N VAL A 323 -27.57 8.32 5.06
CA VAL A 323 -27.47 8.58 6.50
C VAL A 323 -27.05 7.33 7.22
N ALA A 324 -26.00 7.44 8.02
CA ALA A 324 -25.44 6.35 8.80
C ALA A 324 -25.66 6.59 10.30
N PHE A 325 -26.24 5.60 10.99
CA PHE A 325 -26.36 5.55 12.43
C PHE A 325 -25.43 4.49 13.01
N LEU A 326 -24.61 4.87 13.97
CA LEU A 326 -23.67 3.99 14.66
C LEU A 326 -23.51 4.42 16.12
N ARG A 327 -22.86 3.59 16.93
CA ARG A 327 -22.55 3.94 18.32
C ARG A 327 -21.66 5.18 18.38
N GLY A 328 -21.82 6.00 19.38
CA GLY A 328 -21.06 7.25 19.56
C GLY A 328 -19.55 7.06 19.67
N ASP A 329 -19.08 5.91 20.17
CA ASP A 329 -17.67 5.53 20.27
C ASP A 329 -17.06 5.02 18.96
N HIS A 330 -17.84 4.89 17.89
CA HIS A 330 -17.37 4.39 16.58
C HIS A 330 -17.24 5.51 15.54
N GLN A 331 -16.39 5.27 14.55
CA GLN A 331 -16.27 6.09 13.35
C GLN A 331 -16.82 5.33 12.14
N VAL A 332 -17.52 6.05 11.26
CA VAL A 332 -17.98 5.45 10.01
C VAL A 332 -16.79 5.10 9.11
N ASN A 333 -16.90 3.96 8.45
CA ASN A 333 -16.00 3.55 7.38
C ASN A 333 -16.68 3.86 6.05
N GLU A 334 -16.22 4.88 5.35
CA GLU A 334 -16.82 5.36 4.11
C GLU A 334 -16.77 4.31 2.99
N THR A 335 -15.70 3.51 2.92
CA THR A 335 -15.56 2.41 1.95
C THR A 335 -16.62 1.32 2.18
N LYS A 336 -16.80 0.87 3.43
CA LYS A 336 -17.86 -0.08 3.79
C LYS A 336 -19.25 0.50 3.53
N LEU A 337 -19.48 1.75 3.89
CA LEU A 337 -20.76 2.43 3.68
C LEU A 337 -21.07 2.55 2.18
N ALA A 338 -20.11 2.95 1.35
CA ALA A 338 -20.26 3.01 -0.10
C ALA A 338 -20.59 1.63 -0.69
N ALA A 339 -19.86 0.58 -0.27
CA ALA A 339 -20.08 -0.79 -0.75
C ALA A 339 -21.49 -1.30 -0.45
N VAL A 340 -22.01 -1.12 0.78
CA VAL A 340 -23.35 -1.62 1.16
C VAL A 340 -24.49 -0.80 0.56
N THR A 341 -24.26 0.47 0.24
CA THR A 341 -25.26 1.37 -0.36
C THR A 341 -25.24 1.36 -1.90
N GLY A 342 -24.18 0.81 -2.50
CA GLY A 342 -23.99 0.79 -3.95
C GLY A 342 -23.68 2.16 -4.55
N VAL A 343 -23.24 3.13 -3.75
CA VAL A 343 -22.74 4.42 -4.22
C VAL A 343 -21.25 4.33 -4.55
N THR A 344 -20.80 5.14 -5.51
CA THR A 344 -19.39 5.14 -5.93
C THR A 344 -18.55 6.16 -5.17
N GLU A 345 -19.16 7.26 -4.75
CA GLU A 345 -18.51 8.33 -4.00
C GLU A 345 -19.44 8.84 -2.91
N LEU A 346 -18.87 9.09 -1.74
CA LEU A 346 -19.54 9.74 -0.61
C LEU A 346 -18.87 11.08 -0.31
N ARG A 347 -19.65 12.11 -0.10
CA ARG A 347 -19.17 13.36 0.47
C ARG A 347 -20.02 13.79 1.64
N PRO A 348 -19.45 14.35 2.70
CA PRO A 348 -20.24 14.90 3.81
C PRO A 348 -21.26 15.93 3.32
N MET A 349 -22.46 15.91 3.89
CA MET A 349 -23.48 16.92 3.62
C MET A 349 -23.07 18.28 4.14
N GLN A 350 -23.37 19.32 3.37
CA GLN A 350 -23.22 20.71 3.80
C GLN A 350 -24.38 21.09 4.75
N PRO A 351 -24.23 22.09 5.63
CA PRO A 351 -25.28 22.48 6.56
C PRO A 351 -26.66 22.75 5.92
N ALA A 352 -26.68 23.36 4.75
CA ALA A 352 -27.94 23.61 4.04
C ALA A 352 -28.59 22.31 3.50
N GLU A 353 -27.78 21.30 3.17
CA GLU A 353 -28.27 19.98 2.73
C GLU A 353 -28.85 19.19 3.91
N LEU A 354 -28.24 19.31 5.11
CA LEU A 354 -28.76 18.69 6.33
C LEU A 354 -30.16 19.18 6.65
N GLU A 355 -30.40 20.49 6.58
CA GLU A 355 -31.72 21.06 6.81
C GLU A 355 -32.75 20.60 5.79
N VAL A 356 -32.35 20.48 4.52
CA VAL A 356 -33.25 20.08 3.42
C VAL A 356 -33.58 18.60 3.46
N HIS A 357 -32.56 17.75 3.67
CA HIS A 357 -32.70 16.28 3.53
C HIS A 357 -32.99 15.57 4.85
N ILE A 358 -32.53 16.12 5.98
CA ILE A 358 -32.67 15.49 7.31
C ILE A 358 -33.59 16.29 8.21
N GLY A 359 -33.73 17.60 8.00
CA GLY A 359 -34.58 18.47 8.79
C GLY A 359 -33.99 18.89 10.13
N GLY A 360 -32.65 18.90 10.25
CA GLY A 360 -31.97 19.24 11.50
C GLY A 360 -30.57 19.77 11.33
N PRO A 361 -30.05 20.53 12.32
CA PRO A 361 -28.72 21.10 12.29
C PRO A 361 -27.64 20.07 12.66
N ALA A 362 -26.42 20.28 12.15
CA ALA A 362 -25.23 19.49 12.53
C ALA A 362 -25.05 19.47 14.06
N GLY A 363 -24.66 18.33 14.62
CA GLY A 363 -24.46 18.10 16.05
C GLY A 363 -25.71 17.68 16.82
N PHE A 364 -26.91 17.77 16.20
CA PHE A 364 -28.18 17.39 16.82
C PHE A 364 -28.98 16.40 15.97
N LEU A 365 -28.36 15.78 14.98
CA LEU A 365 -29.00 14.82 14.09
C LEU A 365 -29.26 13.49 14.80
N GLY A 366 -30.43 12.89 14.53
CA GLY A 366 -30.80 11.62 15.12
C GLY A 366 -31.82 10.83 14.30
N PRO A 367 -32.12 9.58 14.68
CA PRO A 367 -32.92 8.67 13.85
C PRO A 367 -34.43 8.89 13.93
N VAL A 368 -34.94 9.48 15.02
CA VAL A 368 -36.38 9.62 15.26
C VAL A 368 -36.98 10.64 14.30
N GLY A 369 -37.99 10.23 13.51
CA GLY A 369 -38.68 11.08 12.53
C GLY A 369 -37.91 11.31 11.21
N ILE A 370 -36.68 10.81 11.07
CA ILE A 370 -35.85 11.07 9.90
C ILE A 370 -36.41 10.45 8.60
N ALA A 371 -37.00 9.26 8.68
CA ALA A 371 -37.55 8.56 7.52
C ALA A 371 -38.72 9.34 6.90
N GLU A 372 -39.52 10.01 7.70
CA GLU A 372 -40.64 10.82 7.25
C GLU A 372 -40.15 12.08 6.53
N VAL A 373 -39.13 12.73 7.06
CA VAL A 373 -38.52 13.93 6.43
C VAL A 373 -37.84 13.54 5.11
N MET A 374 -37.11 12.45 5.08
CA MET A 374 -36.41 11.99 3.90
C MET A 374 -37.35 11.49 2.78
N THR A 375 -38.55 10.94 3.12
CA THR A 375 -39.55 10.49 2.15
C THR A 375 -40.42 11.63 1.64
N GLN A 376 -40.71 12.63 2.44
CA GLN A 376 -41.55 13.78 2.03
C GLN A 376 -40.80 14.79 1.16
N GLY A 377 -39.47 14.65 1.01
CA GLY A 377 -38.57 15.54 0.28
C GLY A 377 -38.98 16.98 0.60
N SER A 378 -38.47 17.54 1.64
CA SER A 378 -38.93 18.78 2.27
C SER A 378 -39.02 19.98 1.31
N LEU A 379 -40.03 20.00 0.45
CA LEU A 379 -40.45 21.21 -0.31
C LEU A 379 -41.22 22.19 0.56
N ASN A 380 -41.70 21.75 1.72
CA ASN A 380 -42.59 22.54 2.58
C ASN A 380 -41.88 23.61 3.44
N GLY A 381 -40.54 23.60 3.51
CA GLY A 381 -39.74 24.57 4.26
C GLY A 381 -39.12 25.71 3.43
N LEU A 382 -39.10 25.60 2.11
CA LEU A 382 -38.45 26.58 1.23
C LEU A 382 -39.47 27.62 0.70
N ASN A 383 -39.73 28.64 1.53
CA ASN A 383 -40.70 29.68 1.21
C ASN A 383 -40.20 30.76 0.25
N SER A 384 -39.04 30.68 -0.38
CA SER A 384 -38.60 31.68 -1.35
C SER A 384 -37.97 31.07 -2.62
N GLY A 385 -38.40 31.54 -3.77
CA GLY A 385 -37.89 31.13 -5.08
C GLY A 385 -36.39 31.42 -5.32
N LYS A 386 -35.73 32.18 -4.46
CA LYS A 386 -34.29 32.45 -4.48
C LYS A 386 -33.47 31.35 -3.82
N GLU A 387 -34.02 30.66 -2.83
CA GLU A 387 -33.38 29.52 -2.17
C GLU A 387 -33.50 28.24 -3.01
N LEU A 388 -34.68 28.03 -3.62
CA LEU A 388 -34.87 26.95 -4.60
C LEU A 388 -33.92 27.07 -5.81
N ALA A 389 -33.62 28.31 -6.26
CA ALA A 389 -32.71 28.54 -7.39
C ALA A 389 -31.23 28.20 -7.06
N LYS A 390 -30.83 28.27 -5.78
CA LYS A 390 -29.48 27.84 -5.31
C LYS A 390 -29.34 26.34 -5.24
N LEU A 391 -30.45 25.61 -5.13
CA LEU A 391 -30.50 24.14 -5.03
C LEU A 391 -30.86 23.45 -6.36
N LYS A 392 -30.91 24.21 -7.50
CA LYS A 392 -31.08 23.62 -8.82
C LYS A 392 -30.01 22.57 -9.10
N GLY A 393 -30.43 21.32 -9.21
CA GLY A 393 -29.58 20.13 -9.35
C GLY A 393 -29.55 19.23 -8.12
N VAL A 394 -30.03 19.69 -6.95
CA VAL A 394 -30.10 18.92 -5.70
C VAL A 394 -31.52 18.41 -5.41
N VAL A 395 -32.55 19.07 -5.95
CA VAL A 395 -33.98 18.71 -5.77
C VAL A 395 -34.60 18.32 -7.11
N ARG A 396 -35.24 17.14 -7.20
CA ARG A 396 -35.98 16.70 -8.38
C ARG A 396 -37.27 17.51 -8.58
N GLU A 397 -37.58 17.86 -9.83
CA GLU A 397 -38.82 18.58 -10.21
C GLU A 397 -40.09 17.72 -10.05
N ASN A 398 -39.99 16.40 -9.81
CA ASN A 398 -41.11 15.47 -9.69
C ASN A 398 -41.12 14.77 -8.33
N PRO A 399 -41.97 15.18 -7.36
CA PRO A 399 -42.05 14.59 -6.01
C PRO A 399 -42.54 13.12 -5.98
N SER A 400 -43.17 12.63 -7.04
CA SER A 400 -43.70 11.26 -7.13
C SER A 400 -42.67 10.18 -7.40
N GLU A 401 -41.46 10.56 -7.87
CA GLU A 401 -40.31 9.66 -8.00
C GLU A 401 -39.26 10.03 -6.94
N GLY A 402 -39.60 9.87 -5.66
CA GLY A 402 -38.76 10.26 -4.52
C GLY A 402 -37.32 9.76 -4.65
N LEU A 403 -36.37 10.66 -4.39
CA LEU A 403 -34.98 10.27 -4.05
C LEU A 403 -35.06 9.14 -3.02
N LYS A 404 -34.72 7.92 -3.38
CA LYS A 404 -34.64 6.81 -2.41
C LYS A 404 -33.46 7.11 -1.50
N SER A 405 -33.73 7.82 -0.43
CA SER A 405 -32.80 8.03 0.65
C SER A 405 -32.43 6.69 1.28
N ILE A 406 -31.17 6.53 1.61
CA ILE A 406 -30.67 5.29 2.21
C ILE A 406 -30.30 5.56 3.66
N ILE A 407 -31.00 4.89 4.58
CA ILE A 407 -30.73 4.94 6.03
C ILE A 407 -30.02 3.64 6.40
N VAL A 408 -28.77 3.72 6.80
CA VAL A 408 -27.96 2.57 7.20
C VAL A 408 -27.74 2.60 8.71
N MET A 409 -28.02 1.51 9.38
CA MET A 409 -27.69 1.30 10.79
C MET A 409 -26.54 0.32 10.93
N ASP A 410 -25.55 0.68 11.73
CA ASP A 410 -24.46 -0.23 12.07
C ASP A 410 -24.97 -1.38 12.93
N ARG A 411 -24.41 -2.58 12.70
CA ARG A 411 -24.74 -3.79 13.49
C ARG A 411 -24.52 -3.63 14.99
N GLY A 412 -23.62 -2.73 15.40
CA GLY A 412 -23.38 -2.40 16.80
C GLY A 412 -24.57 -1.80 17.54
N LEU A 413 -25.65 -1.41 16.82
CA LEU A 413 -26.91 -0.93 17.37
C LEU A 413 -28.04 -1.97 17.33
N GLU A 414 -27.84 -3.16 16.76
CA GLU A 414 -28.85 -4.22 16.73
C GLU A 414 -29.15 -4.72 18.15
N GLY A 415 -30.46 -4.77 18.48
CA GLY A 415 -30.92 -5.27 19.77
C GLY A 415 -30.62 -4.34 20.96
N ARG A 416 -30.14 -3.13 20.71
CA ARG A 416 -29.87 -2.12 21.74
C ARG A 416 -31.16 -1.39 22.11
N GLU A 417 -31.24 -0.93 23.36
CA GLU A 417 -32.44 -0.28 23.91
C GLU A 417 -32.10 0.98 24.70
N ASN A 418 -33.07 1.89 24.79
CA ASN A 418 -33.05 3.09 25.64
C ASN A 418 -31.84 4.03 25.44
N LEU A 419 -31.33 4.12 24.22
CA LEU A 419 -30.16 4.92 23.88
C LEU A 419 -30.47 6.41 23.87
N VAL A 420 -29.45 7.26 23.91
CA VAL A 420 -29.54 8.70 23.65
C VAL A 420 -29.29 8.96 22.17
N ALA A 421 -29.94 9.96 21.58
CA ALA A 421 -29.73 10.35 20.19
C ALA A 421 -30.07 11.84 19.98
N GLY A 422 -29.53 12.46 18.94
CA GLY A 422 -29.97 13.79 18.51
C GLY A 422 -31.47 13.81 18.18
N ALA A 423 -32.12 14.99 18.33
CA ALA A 423 -33.56 15.15 18.13
C ALA A 423 -33.90 15.90 16.82
N ASN A 424 -32.96 16.05 15.89
CA ASN A 424 -33.10 16.87 14.67
C ASN A 424 -33.53 18.29 14.95
N LYS A 425 -33.23 18.80 16.14
CA LYS A 425 -33.61 20.11 16.63
C LYS A 425 -32.45 20.72 17.42
N GLN A 426 -32.14 21.98 17.12
CA GLN A 426 -31.09 22.74 17.81
C GLN A 426 -31.27 22.67 19.33
N ASP A 427 -30.20 22.29 20.05
CA ASP A 427 -30.12 22.21 21.50
C ASP A 427 -31.07 21.16 22.15
N TYR A 428 -31.39 20.08 21.41
CA TYR A 428 -32.23 18.99 21.94
C TYR A 428 -31.69 17.61 21.56
N HIS A 429 -31.86 16.66 22.48
CA HIS A 429 -31.65 15.21 22.29
C HIS A 429 -32.84 14.42 22.78
N TYR A 430 -32.97 13.16 22.31
CA TYR A 430 -33.89 12.19 22.83
C TYR A 430 -33.18 11.22 23.80
N ARG A 431 -33.87 10.82 24.89
CA ARG A 431 -33.59 9.60 25.66
C ARG A 431 -34.52 8.48 25.24
N ASN A 432 -34.24 7.26 25.71
CA ASN A 432 -35.06 6.05 25.50
C ASN A 432 -35.25 5.69 24.02
N VAL A 433 -34.31 6.03 23.14
CA VAL A 433 -34.39 5.67 21.73
C VAL A 433 -34.01 4.22 21.55
N THR A 434 -34.92 3.42 20.95
CA THR A 434 -34.73 2.00 20.70
C THR A 434 -34.84 1.70 19.21
N PRO A 435 -33.77 1.21 18.55
CA PRO A 435 -33.80 0.77 17.16
C PRO A 435 -34.89 -0.28 16.91
N GLY A 436 -35.60 -0.18 15.79
CA GLY A 436 -36.70 -1.07 15.45
C GLY A 436 -38.04 -0.68 16.04
N ARG A 437 -38.06 0.05 17.17
CA ARG A 437 -39.29 0.63 17.75
C ARG A 437 -39.48 2.10 17.26
N ASP A 438 -38.45 2.92 17.40
CA ASP A 438 -38.56 4.38 17.21
C ASP A 438 -38.08 4.82 15.84
N PHE A 439 -37.33 3.98 15.15
CA PHE A 439 -36.94 4.16 13.76
C PHE A 439 -36.64 2.81 13.11
N THR A 440 -36.78 2.76 11.78
CA THR A 440 -36.48 1.56 10.99
C THR A 440 -35.45 1.93 9.91
N PRO A 441 -34.25 1.32 9.91
CA PRO A 441 -33.25 1.56 8.88
C PRO A 441 -33.65 0.89 7.56
N THR A 442 -33.14 1.41 6.43
CA THR A 442 -33.25 0.75 5.13
C THR A 442 -32.34 -0.49 5.05
N LEU A 443 -31.16 -0.39 5.64
CA LEU A 443 -30.12 -1.43 5.67
C LEU A 443 -29.52 -1.52 7.06
N ILE A 444 -29.14 -2.75 7.44
CA ILE A 444 -28.31 -3.02 8.63
C ILE A 444 -27.03 -3.71 8.15
N ALA A 445 -25.89 -3.11 8.45
CA ALA A 445 -24.59 -3.61 7.99
C ALA A 445 -23.46 -3.19 8.94
N ASP A 446 -22.30 -3.85 8.85
CA ASP A 446 -21.07 -3.36 9.46
C ASP A 446 -20.53 -2.21 8.62
N ILE A 447 -20.62 -0.98 9.15
CA ILE A 447 -20.21 0.26 8.46
C ILE A 447 -19.21 1.08 9.27
N ARG A 448 -18.60 0.48 10.28
CA ARG A 448 -17.69 1.18 11.19
C ARG A 448 -16.23 0.80 10.97
N ASN A 449 -15.33 1.68 11.37
CA ASN A 449 -13.96 1.31 11.64
C ASN A 449 -13.91 0.50 12.94
N ILE A 450 -13.01 -0.47 13.01
CA ILE A 450 -12.70 -1.17 14.25
C ILE A 450 -11.83 -0.29 15.15
N ASN A 451 -11.86 -0.53 16.45
CA ASN A 451 -11.00 0.12 17.43
C ASN A 451 -9.90 -0.84 17.93
N GLU A 452 -8.80 -0.27 18.41
CA GLU A 452 -7.71 -1.02 19.08
C GLU A 452 -8.26 -1.83 20.24
N GLY A 453 -7.88 -3.12 20.33
CA GLY A 453 -8.27 -4.02 21.40
C GLY A 453 -9.64 -4.68 21.24
N GLU A 454 -10.44 -4.36 20.22
CA GLU A 454 -11.62 -5.15 19.88
C GLU A 454 -11.23 -6.59 19.51
N LEU A 455 -12.18 -7.51 19.59
CA LEU A 455 -11.88 -8.92 19.39
C LEU A 455 -11.96 -9.30 17.90
N ASP A 456 -11.01 -10.11 17.42
CA ASP A 456 -11.05 -10.59 16.04
C ASP A 456 -12.24 -11.53 15.78
N PRO A 457 -12.69 -11.66 14.52
CA PRO A 457 -13.83 -12.49 14.16
C PRO A 457 -13.56 -14.00 14.19
N ILE A 458 -12.28 -14.43 14.21
CA ILE A 458 -11.87 -15.85 14.15
C ILE A 458 -11.95 -16.46 15.54
N GLU A 459 -11.00 -16.14 16.41
CA GLU A 459 -10.85 -16.76 17.74
C GLU A 459 -11.20 -15.81 18.88
N GLY A 460 -11.47 -14.52 18.60
CA GLY A 460 -11.76 -13.54 19.64
C GLY A 460 -10.51 -13.06 20.36
N GLN A 461 -9.37 -13.04 19.68
CA GLN A 461 -8.14 -12.42 20.20
C GLN A 461 -8.17 -10.91 20.02
N PRO A 462 -7.54 -10.13 20.90
CA PRO A 462 -7.50 -8.69 20.77
C PRO A 462 -6.84 -8.25 19.45
N LEU A 463 -7.50 -7.33 18.74
CA LEU A 463 -7.00 -6.71 17.53
C LEU A 463 -5.98 -5.62 17.88
N ARG A 464 -4.87 -5.62 17.15
CA ARG A 464 -3.87 -4.56 17.13
C ARG A 464 -4.01 -3.77 15.85
N LEU A 465 -4.05 -2.45 15.96
CA LEU A 465 -3.97 -1.53 14.83
C LEU A 465 -2.53 -1.06 14.64
N GLY A 466 -2.07 -1.03 13.41
CA GLY A 466 -0.73 -0.54 13.10
C GLY A 466 -0.66 0.10 11.72
N LYS A 467 0.20 1.11 11.60
CA LYS A 467 0.52 1.67 10.30
C LYS A 467 1.37 0.70 9.50
N ALA A 468 1.07 0.60 8.23
CA ALA A 468 1.77 -0.29 7.34
C ALA A 468 1.94 0.32 5.95
N MET A 469 2.90 -0.22 5.21
CA MET A 469 3.17 0.13 3.83
C MET A 469 2.89 -1.07 2.93
N GLU A 470 2.07 -0.88 1.91
CA GLU A 470 1.82 -1.86 0.86
C GLU A 470 3.07 -2.05 0.00
N ILE A 471 3.52 -3.30 -0.15
CA ILE A 471 4.67 -3.67 -0.99
C ILE A 471 4.24 -4.49 -2.21
N GLY A 472 3.05 -5.07 -2.19
CA GLY A 472 2.47 -5.81 -3.30
C GLY A 472 0.99 -6.05 -3.11
N HIS A 473 0.26 -6.23 -4.21
CA HIS A 473 -1.17 -6.43 -4.22
C HIS A 473 -1.56 -7.44 -5.29
N ILE A 474 -2.46 -8.35 -4.99
CA ILE A 474 -2.98 -9.36 -5.91
C ILE A 474 -4.50 -9.28 -5.98
N PHE A 475 -5.06 -9.40 -7.21
CA PHE A 475 -6.48 -9.16 -7.47
C PHE A 475 -7.10 -10.27 -8.30
N LYS A 476 -8.34 -10.65 -7.96
CA LYS A 476 -9.24 -11.43 -8.81
C LYS A 476 -10.14 -10.47 -9.59
N LEU A 477 -9.72 -10.06 -10.80
CA LEU A 477 -10.42 -9.04 -11.61
C LEU A 477 -11.75 -9.50 -12.17
N GLY A 478 -11.93 -10.82 -12.32
CA GLY A 478 -13.10 -11.36 -12.99
C GLY A 478 -13.09 -11.11 -14.49
N TYR A 479 -14.23 -10.72 -15.06
CA TYR A 479 -14.42 -10.50 -16.50
C TYR A 479 -14.32 -9.03 -16.93
N LYS A 480 -14.03 -8.10 -16.02
CA LYS A 480 -14.09 -6.65 -16.25
C LYS A 480 -13.41 -6.21 -17.55
N TYR A 481 -12.17 -6.66 -17.76
CA TYR A 481 -11.38 -6.26 -18.94
C TYR A 481 -11.64 -7.15 -20.15
N SER A 482 -11.79 -8.45 -19.98
CA SER A 482 -12.15 -9.35 -21.07
C SER A 482 -13.51 -9.03 -21.67
N GLU A 483 -14.47 -8.59 -20.85
CA GLU A 483 -15.79 -8.17 -21.28
C GLU A 483 -15.75 -6.81 -21.99
N SER A 484 -15.20 -5.78 -21.36
CA SER A 484 -15.15 -4.42 -21.92
C SER A 484 -14.37 -4.36 -23.24
N MET A 485 -13.29 -5.14 -23.34
CA MET A 485 -12.43 -5.20 -24.52
C MET A 485 -12.75 -6.36 -25.47
N ASN A 486 -13.86 -7.11 -25.24
CA ASN A 486 -14.33 -8.20 -26.07
C ASN A 486 -13.26 -9.29 -26.36
N ALA A 487 -12.47 -9.66 -25.34
CA ALA A 487 -11.53 -10.77 -25.45
C ALA A 487 -12.28 -12.11 -25.32
N ARG A 488 -12.16 -13.00 -26.34
CA ARG A 488 -12.88 -14.28 -26.41
C ARG A 488 -12.00 -15.42 -26.83
N VAL A 489 -12.31 -16.61 -26.32
CA VAL A 489 -11.69 -17.87 -26.69
C VAL A 489 -12.81 -18.92 -26.94
N LEU A 490 -12.53 -19.95 -27.73
CA LEU A 490 -13.43 -21.08 -27.86
C LEU A 490 -13.24 -22.05 -26.70
N ASP A 491 -14.34 -22.47 -26.06
CA ASP A 491 -14.34 -23.52 -25.05
C ASP A 491 -14.20 -24.93 -25.67
N ALA A 492 -14.28 -25.98 -24.85
CA ALA A 492 -14.20 -27.38 -25.31
C ALA A 492 -15.34 -27.79 -26.26
N ASN A 493 -16.46 -27.07 -26.24
CA ASN A 493 -17.63 -27.31 -27.07
C ASN A 493 -17.66 -26.42 -28.32
N GLY A 494 -16.63 -25.60 -28.54
CA GLY A 494 -16.56 -24.64 -29.64
C GLY A 494 -17.40 -23.38 -29.46
N LYS A 495 -17.89 -23.12 -28.23
CA LYS A 495 -18.61 -21.90 -27.87
C LYS A 495 -17.63 -20.80 -27.48
N GLU A 496 -17.87 -19.58 -27.92
CA GLU A 496 -17.14 -18.42 -27.48
C GLU A 496 -17.43 -18.12 -26.00
N VAL A 497 -16.36 -18.00 -25.20
CA VAL A 497 -16.39 -17.61 -23.79
C VAL A 497 -15.31 -16.55 -23.52
N MET A 498 -15.51 -15.75 -22.51
CA MET A 498 -14.53 -14.75 -22.07
C MET A 498 -13.55 -15.39 -21.08
N PRO A 499 -12.24 -15.22 -21.22
CA PRO A 499 -11.31 -15.62 -20.17
C PRO A 499 -11.50 -14.75 -18.94
N ILE A 500 -11.44 -15.38 -17.77
CA ILE A 500 -11.44 -14.68 -16.48
C ILE A 500 -10.01 -14.25 -16.15
N MET A 501 -9.86 -13.08 -15.53
CA MET A 501 -8.55 -12.43 -15.35
C MET A 501 -8.21 -12.17 -13.90
N GLY A 502 -6.92 -12.25 -13.58
CA GLY A 502 -6.31 -11.70 -12.37
C GLY A 502 -5.19 -10.71 -12.72
N CYS A 503 -4.88 -9.79 -11.80
CA CYS A 503 -3.69 -8.96 -11.89
C CYS A 503 -2.93 -8.92 -10.56
N TYR A 504 -1.60 -8.74 -10.64
CA TYR A 504 -0.71 -8.97 -9.52
C TYR A 504 0.47 -8.00 -9.59
N GLY A 505 0.50 -6.98 -8.73
CA GLY A 505 1.48 -5.90 -8.74
C GLY A 505 2.48 -5.91 -7.58
N ILE A 506 3.74 -5.60 -7.84
CA ILE A 506 4.78 -5.33 -6.84
C ILE A 506 5.47 -4.02 -7.16
N GLY A 507 5.52 -3.09 -6.20
CA GLY A 507 6.35 -1.89 -6.29
C GLY A 507 7.78 -2.20 -5.88
N VAL A 508 8.72 -2.21 -6.84
CA VAL A 508 10.12 -2.59 -6.58
C VAL A 508 10.79 -1.67 -5.56
N GLU A 509 10.59 -0.37 -5.71
CA GLU A 509 11.13 0.65 -4.81
C GLU A 509 10.56 0.56 -3.40
N ARG A 510 9.31 0.11 -3.26
CA ARG A 510 8.68 -0.09 -1.95
C ARG A 510 9.33 -1.23 -1.16
N ILE A 511 9.83 -2.29 -1.82
CA ILE A 511 10.62 -3.34 -1.17
C ILE A 511 11.89 -2.74 -0.54
N LEU A 512 12.65 -1.94 -1.30
CA LEU A 512 13.86 -1.28 -0.79
C LEU A 512 13.53 -0.34 0.37
N THR A 513 12.48 0.45 0.22
CA THR A 513 12.02 1.40 1.25
C THR A 513 11.61 0.67 2.53
N ALA A 514 10.83 -0.41 2.42
CA ALA A 514 10.40 -1.23 3.55
C ALA A 514 11.59 -1.84 4.31
N ALA A 515 12.58 -2.37 3.58
CA ALA A 515 13.79 -2.91 4.18
C ALA A 515 14.58 -1.86 4.97
N ILE A 516 14.66 -0.64 4.43
CA ILE A 516 15.34 0.49 5.12
C ILE A 516 14.55 0.94 6.34
N GLU A 517 13.23 1.13 6.24
CA GLU A 517 12.38 1.54 7.37
C GLU A 517 12.45 0.52 8.52
N SER A 518 12.28 -0.77 8.21
CA SER A 518 12.36 -1.85 9.21
C SER A 518 13.75 -1.91 9.88
N SER A 519 14.81 -1.76 9.09
CA SER A 519 16.18 -1.75 9.61
C SER A 519 16.45 -0.50 10.46
N ALA A 520 16.08 0.69 9.97
CA ALA A 520 16.25 1.94 10.70
C ALA A 520 15.54 1.93 12.06
N ALA A 521 14.34 1.37 12.14
CA ALA A 521 13.60 1.20 13.39
C ALA A 521 14.34 0.28 14.38
N LYS A 522 14.94 -0.83 13.92
CA LYS A 522 15.77 -1.71 14.75
C LYS A 522 17.01 -1.00 15.29
N PHE A 523 17.66 -0.17 14.46
CA PHE A 523 18.81 0.62 14.90
C PHE A 523 18.42 1.74 15.86
N ALA A 524 17.32 2.45 15.63
CA ALA A 524 16.84 3.52 16.51
C ALA A 524 16.55 3.05 17.94
N ALA A 525 16.13 1.80 18.11
CA ALA A 525 15.93 1.19 19.42
C ALA A 525 17.23 0.98 20.20
N ASN A 526 18.39 0.94 19.52
CA ASN A 526 19.69 0.60 20.10
C ASN A 526 20.75 1.71 19.98
N SER A 527 20.49 2.77 19.22
CA SER A 527 21.45 3.83 18.92
C SER A 527 20.78 5.17 18.69
N SER A 528 21.45 6.26 19.04
CA SER A 528 21.02 7.63 18.76
C SER A 528 21.34 8.10 17.33
N THR A 529 22.06 7.31 16.53
CA THR A 529 22.46 7.68 15.17
C THR A 529 21.55 7.01 14.15
N GLU A 530 21.05 7.80 13.18
CA GLU A 530 20.30 7.28 12.05
C GLU A 530 21.21 6.44 11.15
N GLN A 531 20.96 5.13 11.09
CA GLN A 531 21.69 4.17 10.27
C GLN A 531 20.79 2.99 9.90
N PHE A 532 21.23 2.18 8.96
CA PHE A 532 20.53 0.98 8.52
C PHE A 532 21.52 -0.09 8.02
N ALA A 533 21.06 -1.31 7.90
CA ALA A 533 21.74 -2.40 7.21
C ALA A 533 20.71 -3.16 6.36
N LEU A 534 20.99 -3.34 5.08
CA LEU A 534 20.13 -4.10 4.18
C LEU A 534 20.38 -5.60 4.33
N PRO A 535 19.36 -6.44 4.13
CA PRO A 535 19.56 -7.88 3.93
C PRO A 535 20.60 -8.14 2.83
N ALA A 536 21.47 -9.12 3.03
CA ALA A 536 22.58 -9.40 2.11
C ALA A 536 22.12 -9.73 0.68
N SER A 537 20.88 -10.20 0.51
CA SER A 537 20.25 -10.51 -0.78
C SER A 537 20.00 -9.26 -1.64
N ILE A 538 19.71 -8.11 -1.02
CA ILE A 538 19.34 -6.86 -1.70
C ILE A 538 20.33 -5.72 -1.44
N ALA A 539 21.28 -5.87 -0.54
CA ALA A 539 22.31 -4.89 -0.28
C ALA A 539 23.16 -4.61 -1.54
N PRO A 540 23.60 -3.35 -1.78
CA PRO A 540 24.38 -3.02 -2.97
C PRO A 540 25.70 -3.80 -3.04
N TYR A 541 26.29 -4.07 -1.89
CA TYR A 541 27.39 -5.00 -1.66
C TYR A 541 27.08 -5.84 -0.43
N GLN A 542 27.54 -7.10 -0.41
CA GLN A 542 27.34 -7.99 0.73
C GLN A 542 28.34 -7.69 1.84
N VAL A 543 29.56 -7.34 1.46
CA VAL A 543 30.67 -7.08 2.38
C VAL A 543 31.38 -5.80 1.98
N ILE A 544 31.80 -5.02 2.98
CA ILE A 544 32.77 -3.96 2.80
C ILE A 544 34.05 -4.30 3.54
N VAL A 545 35.19 -4.27 2.84
CA VAL A 545 36.53 -4.40 3.42
C VAL A 545 37.10 -3.00 3.63
N THR A 546 37.25 -2.59 4.89
CA THR A 546 37.70 -1.24 5.25
C THR A 546 39.16 -1.27 5.70
N ILE A 547 40.04 -0.68 4.93
CA ILE A 547 41.46 -0.54 5.28
C ILE A 547 41.61 0.72 6.14
N THR A 548 41.98 0.55 7.41
CA THR A 548 42.04 1.67 8.38
C THR A 548 43.11 2.71 8.06
N ASN A 549 44.21 2.29 7.43
CA ASN A 549 45.29 3.16 6.98
C ASN A 549 45.92 2.61 5.69
N VAL A 550 45.58 3.22 4.56
CA VAL A 550 46.09 2.81 3.23
C VAL A 550 47.56 3.19 2.98
N ARG A 551 48.15 4.01 3.84
CA ARG A 551 49.57 4.39 3.77
C ARG A 551 50.48 3.31 4.36
N GLU A 552 49.92 2.35 5.09
CA GLU A 552 50.64 1.18 5.57
C GLU A 552 50.53 0.05 4.53
N PRO A 553 51.64 -0.32 3.82
CA PRO A 553 51.59 -1.30 2.73
C PRO A 553 51.06 -2.67 3.13
N GLU A 554 51.33 -3.10 4.38
CA GLU A 554 50.85 -4.38 4.91
C GLU A 554 49.32 -4.41 5.05
N LEU A 555 48.71 -3.31 5.56
CA LEU A 555 47.26 -3.20 5.68
C LEU A 555 46.58 -3.13 4.31
N LEU A 556 47.18 -2.39 3.38
CA LEU A 556 46.69 -2.28 2.00
C LEU A 556 46.69 -3.64 1.32
N GLN A 557 47.81 -4.35 1.35
CA GLN A 557 47.95 -5.66 0.70
C GLN A 557 46.99 -6.70 1.33
N ALA A 558 46.88 -6.73 2.67
CA ALA A 558 45.97 -7.65 3.34
C ALA A 558 44.49 -7.36 2.98
N GLY A 559 44.10 -6.08 2.88
CA GLY A 559 42.76 -5.69 2.44
C GLY A 559 42.44 -6.13 1.02
N GLU A 560 43.38 -5.95 0.09
CA GLU A 560 43.27 -6.40 -1.29
C GLU A 560 43.18 -7.93 -1.39
N ASP A 561 44.03 -8.66 -0.66
CA ASP A 561 44.05 -10.12 -0.67
C ASP A 561 42.75 -10.70 -0.10
N ILE A 562 42.23 -10.15 1.00
CA ILE A 562 40.95 -10.59 1.57
C ILE A 562 39.80 -10.29 0.60
N ALA A 563 39.74 -9.08 0.03
CA ALA A 563 38.71 -8.73 -0.93
C ALA A 563 38.74 -9.67 -2.16
N ALA A 564 39.91 -9.97 -2.70
CA ALA A 564 40.09 -10.88 -3.82
C ALA A 564 39.67 -12.33 -3.48
N LYS A 565 39.98 -12.83 -2.27
CA LYS A 565 39.53 -14.14 -1.79
C LYS A 565 38.02 -14.23 -1.69
N LEU A 566 37.36 -13.17 -1.19
CA LEU A 566 35.91 -13.08 -1.06
C LEU A 566 35.22 -13.03 -2.44
N GLU A 567 35.71 -12.20 -3.36
CA GLU A 567 35.19 -12.15 -4.75
C GLU A 567 35.32 -13.50 -5.45
N LYS A 568 36.47 -14.20 -5.30
CA LYS A 568 36.67 -15.56 -5.85
C LYS A 568 35.68 -16.54 -5.24
N ALA A 569 35.25 -16.33 -3.99
CA ALA A 569 34.24 -17.14 -3.32
C ALA A 569 32.79 -16.77 -3.72
N GLY A 570 32.61 -15.84 -4.67
CA GLY A 570 31.30 -15.40 -5.16
C GLY A 570 30.59 -14.39 -4.25
N ILE A 571 31.30 -13.75 -3.33
CA ILE A 571 30.78 -12.71 -2.43
C ILE A 571 30.96 -11.35 -3.10
N ASP A 572 29.91 -10.51 -3.08
CA ASP A 572 29.91 -9.17 -3.66
C ASP A 572 30.55 -8.16 -2.68
N VAL A 573 31.75 -7.70 -3.01
CA VAL A 573 32.64 -6.96 -2.11
C VAL A 573 32.84 -5.51 -2.56
N LEU A 574 32.85 -4.58 -1.62
CA LEU A 574 33.35 -3.21 -1.77
C LEU A 574 34.64 -3.06 -0.95
N LEU A 575 35.76 -2.70 -1.61
CA LEU A 575 37.02 -2.36 -0.92
C LEU A 575 37.08 -0.85 -0.65
N ASP A 576 37.10 -0.44 0.62
CA ASP A 576 37.32 0.95 1.00
C ASP A 576 38.82 1.25 1.13
N ASP A 577 39.38 1.62 -0.02
CA ASP A 577 40.79 1.98 -0.22
C ASP A 577 41.03 3.50 -0.25
N ARG A 578 40.09 4.31 0.25
CA ARG A 578 40.24 5.77 0.30
C ARG A 578 41.32 6.18 1.30
N ASP A 579 42.06 7.24 1.00
CA ASP A 579 43.01 7.86 1.95
C ASP A 579 42.26 8.81 2.92
N GLU A 580 41.39 8.19 3.77
CA GLU A 580 40.57 8.85 4.76
C GLU A 580 40.81 8.26 6.15
N ARG A 581 40.44 9.03 7.20
CA ARG A 581 40.55 8.56 8.59
C ARG A 581 39.60 7.37 8.82
N ALA A 582 40.04 6.37 9.58
CA ALA A 582 39.26 5.17 9.88
C ALA A 582 37.84 5.48 10.40
N GLY A 583 37.68 6.47 11.29
CA GLY A 583 36.38 6.88 11.81
C GLY A 583 35.42 7.45 10.76
N VAL A 584 35.94 8.08 9.67
CA VAL A 584 35.13 8.54 8.54
C VAL A 584 34.67 7.32 7.73
N LYS A 585 35.59 6.42 7.40
CA LYS A 585 35.29 5.18 6.67
C LYS A 585 34.24 4.32 7.40
N PHE A 586 34.34 4.19 8.72
CA PHE A 586 33.37 3.43 9.50
C PHE A 586 31.97 4.04 9.47
N LYS A 587 31.88 5.38 9.62
CA LYS A 587 30.58 6.08 9.53
C LYS A 587 29.97 5.99 8.14
N ASP A 588 30.77 6.11 7.09
CA ASP A 588 30.31 5.95 5.73
C ASP A 588 29.84 4.51 5.44
N ALA A 589 30.58 3.50 5.91
CA ALA A 589 30.18 2.10 5.80
C ALA A 589 28.87 1.80 6.53
N GLU A 590 28.64 2.45 7.68
CA GLU A 590 27.37 2.36 8.41
C GLU A 590 26.24 3.05 7.67
N LEU A 591 26.51 4.17 7.01
CA LEU A 591 25.52 4.94 6.27
C LEU A 591 25.07 4.27 4.97
N ILE A 592 25.96 3.58 4.25
CA ILE A 592 25.60 2.95 2.96
C ILE A 592 24.89 1.59 3.10
N GLY A 593 24.61 1.14 4.32
CA GLY A 593 23.72 0.00 4.57
C GLY A 593 24.27 -1.39 4.19
N VAL A 594 25.59 -1.56 4.03
CA VAL A 594 26.21 -2.87 3.77
C VAL A 594 26.16 -3.73 5.03
N PRO A 595 25.68 -5.01 4.96
CA PRO A 595 25.42 -5.81 6.15
C PRO A 595 26.67 -6.32 6.87
N TYR A 596 27.76 -6.60 6.17
CA TYR A 596 28.98 -7.11 6.80
C TYR A 596 30.16 -6.20 6.53
N ARG A 597 30.94 -5.89 7.57
CA ARG A 597 32.15 -5.07 7.46
C ARG A 597 33.34 -5.82 8.02
N ILE A 598 34.45 -5.82 7.28
CA ILE A 598 35.75 -6.31 7.73
C ILE A 598 36.68 -5.12 7.94
N ASN A 599 37.21 -4.95 9.13
CA ASN A 599 38.14 -3.89 9.46
C ASN A 599 39.60 -4.43 9.43
N ILE A 600 40.40 -3.89 8.52
CA ILE A 600 41.83 -4.20 8.41
C ILE A 600 42.60 -3.13 9.18
N GLY A 601 43.15 -3.50 10.35
CA GLY A 601 43.81 -2.57 11.25
C GLY A 601 44.87 -3.25 12.13
N LYS A 602 45.08 -2.73 13.33
CA LYS A 602 46.18 -3.14 14.22
C LYS A 602 46.23 -4.63 14.54
N LYS A 603 45.08 -5.32 14.59
CA LYS A 603 45.00 -6.78 14.84
C LYS A 603 45.60 -7.63 13.72
N LEU A 604 45.92 -7.03 12.57
CA LEU A 604 46.59 -7.73 11.48
C LEU A 604 47.95 -8.27 11.92
N ALA A 605 48.68 -7.57 12.80
CA ALA A 605 49.93 -8.03 13.36
C ALA A 605 49.81 -9.36 14.16
N GLU A 606 48.59 -9.67 14.64
CA GLU A 606 48.26 -10.91 15.35
C GLU A 606 47.62 -11.95 14.40
N GLY A 607 47.62 -11.69 13.10
CA GLY A 607 46.97 -12.54 12.09
C GLY A 607 45.45 -12.52 12.12
N GLN A 608 44.85 -11.48 12.72
CA GLN A 608 43.41 -11.33 12.91
C GLN A 608 42.83 -10.08 12.24
N VAL A 609 41.55 -10.14 11.90
CA VAL A 609 40.75 -9.00 11.45
C VAL A 609 39.43 -8.96 12.22
N GLU A 610 38.88 -7.76 12.35
CA GLU A 610 37.59 -7.57 13.00
C GLU A 610 36.48 -7.68 11.96
N VAL A 611 35.52 -8.57 12.20
CA VAL A 611 34.31 -8.73 11.37
C VAL A 611 33.10 -8.21 12.14
N VAL A 612 32.38 -7.29 11.54
CA VAL A 612 31.17 -6.68 12.10
C VAL A 612 29.96 -7.17 11.32
N ASP A 613 29.08 -7.88 11.99
CA ASP A 613 27.74 -8.21 11.48
C ASP A 613 26.79 -7.09 11.93
N ARG A 614 26.37 -6.27 10.98
CA ARG A 614 25.48 -5.15 11.24
C ARG A 614 24.02 -5.53 11.39
N LEU A 615 23.63 -6.71 10.92
CA LEU A 615 22.25 -7.21 11.06
C LEU A 615 21.97 -7.64 12.51
N THR A 616 22.97 -8.22 13.18
CA THR A 616 22.89 -8.69 14.57
C THR A 616 23.62 -7.79 15.57
N LEU A 617 24.34 -6.76 15.12
CA LEU A 617 25.18 -5.86 15.89
C LEU A 617 26.34 -6.56 16.63
N LYS A 618 26.79 -7.72 16.13
CA LYS A 618 27.91 -8.47 16.70
C LYS A 618 29.21 -8.10 16.02
N THR A 619 30.28 -8.10 16.82
CA THR A 619 31.64 -7.89 16.35
C THR A 619 32.50 -9.04 16.84
N GLU A 620 33.26 -9.66 15.93
CA GLU A 620 34.11 -10.81 16.22
C GLU A 620 35.51 -10.59 15.63
N ASP A 621 36.53 -11.05 16.35
CA ASP A 621 37.91 -11.10 15.85
C ASP A 621 38.16 -12.47 15.24
N LEU A 622 38.50 -12.52 13.98
CA LEU A 622 38.69 -13.76 13.22
C LEU A 622 40.10 -13.85 12.64
N ALA A 623 40.64 -15.05 12.62
CA ALA A 623 41.86 -15.34 11.85
C ALA A 623 41.60 -15.07 10.36
N ILE A 624 42.54 -14.45 9.66
CA ILE A 624 42.42 -14.04 8.25
C ILE A 624 41.97 -15.20 7.37
N ASP A 625 42.50 -16.40 7.60
CA ASP A 625 42.19 -17.58 6.77
C ASP A 625 40.77 -18.12 7.00
N SER A 626 40.11 -17.78 8.13
CA SER A 626 38.76 -18.26 8.45
C SER A 626 37.66 -17.30 7.96
N VAL A 627 37.99 -16.06 7.61
CA VAL A 627 37.03 -15.00 7.27
C VAL A 627 36.09 -15.37 6.11
N THR A 628 36.67 -15.93 5.03
CA THR A 628 35.89 -16.31 3.85
C THR A 628 34.84 -17.37 4.17
N GLN A 629 35.24 -18.43 4.90
CA GLN A 629 34.34 -19.51 5.27
C GLN A 629 33.24 -19.00 6.25
N HIS A 630 33.60 -18.15 7.20
CA HIS A 630 32.66 -17.56 8.14
C HIS A 630 31.59 -16.76 7.41
N LEU A 631 31.97 -15.85 6.50
CA LEU A 631 31.03 -15.06 5.72
C LEU A 631 30.16 -15.90 4.77
N GLN A 632 30.72 -16.94 4.15
CA GLN A 632 29.93 -17.88 3.35
C GLN A 632 28.83 -18.55 4.20
N SER A 633 29.15 -18.93 5.43
CA SER A 633 28.18 -19.52 6.37
C SER A 633 27.06 -18.53 6.76
N LEU A 634 27.39 -17.26 7.06
CA LEU A 634 26.42 -16.21 7.35
C LEU A 634 25.51 -15.93 6.15
N LEU A 635 26.10 -15.83 4.95
CA LEU A 635 25.36 -15.59 3.71
C LEU A 635 24.49 -16.78 3.29
N ALA A 636 24.86 -17.99 3.63
CA ALA A 636 24.02 -19.17 3.41
C ALA A 636 22.83 -19.21 4.39
N ALA A 637 23.06 -18.88 5.65
CA ALA A 637 22.00 -18.79 6.66
C ALA A 637 20.97 -17.69 6.33
N SER A 638 21.40 -16.57 5.74
CA SER A 638 20.49 -15.48 5.34
C SER A 638 19.63 -15.78 4.09
N LYS A 639 19.86 -16.91 3.42
CA LYS A 639 19.06 -17.36 2.25
C LYS A 639 17.92 -18.31 2.64
N GLN A 640 17.94 -18.83 3.87
CA GLN A 640 16.88 -19.67 4.44
C GLN A 640 15.81 -18.82 5.13
#